data_7de259fef271f248b017d2197cb4ed76
#
_entry.id   7de259fef271f248b017d2197cb4ed76
#
_cell.length_a   1.000
_cell.length_b   1.000
_cell.length_c   1.000
_cell.angle_alpha   90.00
_cell.angle_beta   90.00
_cell.angle_gamma   90.00
#
_symmetry.space_group_name_H-M   'P 1'
#
loop_
_entity.id
_entity.type
_entity.pdbx_description
1 polymer ?
#
loop_
_entity_poly.entity_id
_entity_poly.type
_entity_poly.pdbx_seq_one_letter_code
_entity_poly.pdbx_strand_id
1 'polypeptide(L)'
;RDMAFDEAYVAFDLETTGLSSQNDRIIEIGAVLMRGGEELDRFQTFVDPHRQLEKKIIELTGITDEMLQGAPSIEEVLPKFLDFVGDRVLVAHNSDFDTGFIRAECSRQGLPYAYTAADTLILSQNMLPQLNKFKLDIVSNALSLPDFQHHRAADDAVTCGLIMQSLMGKMQEELGIDHLQQINEKMKDLRTKSRVMDRHARHIIILAKNQVGLRNLYHLISDSNLKYFKRVPRIPKSELLRLREGLIIGSACEAGELFQAILEGKSEDELKRIASFYDFLEIQPLANNRFMLAKGMAKDDEELRSFNRTIVRLGESLGKMVIATGDVHFLNPEDEIFRHILLATKGFDDADKPMPLYFRTTDDMLREFSYLGEDKALEVVVTNPNLVADMCESLRPVPHNLFAPKIENSVEDLKSLVYGKLHRLYGENPPELITKRVETELHDIISCHYDVIYMSAQKLVQNSLEHGYLVGSRGSVGSSIVAYMSGITEVNSFPPHYRCPNPACKYTTFDVPKGYGCGADLPDAVCPKCGSKFDKDGFNIPFETFLGFGGDKVPDIDLNFSGEYQSKAHAYCVEMFGKSHVFRAGTIGTVAEKTAFGYVKKYLAERGKTASRAEEARLASGCVGVRRTTGQHPGGLVVIPQENEIWDFCPVQHPADDPNADQITTHFEYHSMEENLLKLDMLGHDDPTMIRMMEDMTGVDAKTIPLDDKRTMSIFTSSKELGYEDDKILGPTGAVAIPEFNTKFTRGMLMDTMPERFDTLLRLSGFSHGTDVWLGNAKDLITSKTATVDQAIGCRDDIMLYLISCGMPEKRSFKIMEAVRKGRGLPDGAEEEMKAAGVQEWYIGSCKKIKYLFPKAHAVAYVMMAFRIAWFKVYYPLAFYAAYFYRRSQKGGFDAVLMTGGKESIMANMDAIENNENATDKDEDLLTTMEVVYEYYLRGFEFLPIDIYKSHATKFLVEDGKILPPFVAI
;
A
#
# COMPACT_ATOMS: atom_id res chain seq x y z
N ARG A 1 -2.06 51.39 -3.99
CA ARG A 1 -1.59 52.56 -3.27
C ARG A 1 -0.53 52.17 -2.23
N ASP A 2 0.55 52.95 -2.11
CA ASP A 2 1.50 52.88 -1.00
C ASP A 2 0.98 53.65 0.23
N MET A 3 1.50 53.32 1.39
CA MET A 3 1.17 53.93 2.67
C MET A 3 2.42 53.97 3.56
N ALA A 4 2.77 55.14 4.07
CA ALA A 4 3.75 55.28 5.14
C ALA A 4 3.12 54.78 6.46
N PHE A 5 3.93 54.18 7.34
CA PHE A 5 3.41 53.60 8.59
C PHE A 5 2.82 54.62 9.57
N ASP A 6 3.07 55.92 9.35
CA ASP A 6 2.48 57.01 10.13
C ASP A 6 1.17 57.53 9.54
N GLU A 7 0.72 57.03 8.39
CA GLU A 7 -0.54 57.42 7.78
C GLU A 7 -1.73 56.68 8.40
N ALA A 8 -2.92 57.29 8.26
CA ALA A 8 -4.16 56.64 8.71
C ALA A 8 -4.58 55.51 7.78
N TYR A 9 -5.12 54.43 8.36
CA TYR A 9 -5.68 53.29 7.65
C TYR A 9 -7.03 52.88 8.25
N VAL A 10 -7.80 52.12 7.50
CA VAL A 10 -9.11 51.61 7.95
C VAL A 10 -9.00 50.13 8.25
N ALA A 11 -9.08 49.80 9.53
CA ALA A 11 -9.21 48.43 9.94
C ALA A 11 -10.70 48.02 9.97
N PHE A 12 -11.06 46.89 9.46
CA PHE A 12 -12.46 46.48 9.40
C PHE A 12 -12.61 44.99 9.60
N ASP A 13 -13.81 44.59 10.01
CA ASP A 13 -14.23 43.22 10.17
C ASP A 13 -15.68 43.10 9.74
N LEU A 14 -16.03 41.96 9.18
CA LEU A 14 -17.38 41.63 8.75
C LEU A 14 -17.91 40.43 9.51
N GLU A 15 -19.20 40.45 9.82
CA GLU A 15 -19.95 39.26 10.17
C GLU A 15 -20.84 38.89 8.98
N THR A 16 -20.95 37.59 8.68
CA THR A 16 -21.60 37.14 7.46
C THR A 16 -22.46 35.93 7.73
N THR A 17 -23.33 35.56 6.79
CA THR A 17 -24.19 34.38 6.88
C THR A 17 -23.46 33.06 6.59
N GLY A 18 -22.20 33.12 6.19
CA GLY A 18 -21.37 31.95 5.88
C GLY A 18 -20.04 32.34 5.29
N LEU A 19 -19.34 31.41 4.70
CA LEU A 19 -17.96 31.59 4.22
C LEU A 19 -17.84 31.97 2.74
N SER A 20 -18.91 31.83 1.96
CA SER A 20 -18.89 32.08 0.53
C SER A 20 -19.31 33.51 0.18
N SER A 21 -18.38 34.31 -0.37
CA SER A 21 -18.68 35.68 -0.83
C SER A 21 -19.72 35.71 -1.95
N GLN A 22 -19.92 34.63 -2.68
CA GLN A 22 -20.89 34.52 -3.76
C GLN A 22 -22.29 34.17 -3.25
N ASN A 23 -22.40 33.27 -2.27
CA ASN A 23 -23.66 32.73 -1.78
C ASN A 23 -24.14 33.34 -0.48
N ASP A 24 -23.23 33.85 0.34
CA ASP A 24 -23.56 34.42 1.64
C ASP A 24 -23.59 35.93 1.59
N ARG A 25 -24.12 36.52 2.66
CA ARG A 25 -24.38 37.95 2.76
C ARG A 25 -23.74 38.50 4.02
N ILE A 26 -23.40 39.82 3.94
CA ILE A 26 -22.90 40.59 5.09
C ILE A 26 -24.08 40.86 6.03
N ILE A 27 -23.88 40.69 7.31
CA ILE A 27 -24.87 41.00 8.35
C ILE A 27 -24.39 42.09 9.33
N GLU A 28 -23.10 42.35 9.40
CA GLU A 28 -22.55 43.44 10.18
C GLU A 28 -21.25 43.95 9.55
N ILE A 29 -21.05 45.25 9.51
CA ILE A 29 -19.79 45.89 9.15
C ILE A 29 -19.30 46.70 10.35
N GLY A 30 -18.10 46.41 10.80
CA GLY A 30 -17.37 47.20 11.79
C GLY A 30 -16.08 47.71 11.20
N ALA A 31 -15.85 49.01 11.22
CA ALA A 31 -14.64 49.62 10.72
C ALA A 31 -14.19 50.75 11.61
N VAL A 32 -12.87 50.92 11.73
CA VAL A 32 -12.29 52.00 12.50
C VAL A 32 -11.19 52.68 11.67
N LEU A 33 -11.16 54.00 11.72
CA LEU A 33 -10.09 54.78 11.16
C LEU A 33 -9.02 54.94 12.24
N MET A 34 -7.81 54.44 11.96
CA MET A 34 -6.72 54.41 12.94
C MET A 34 -5.49 55.11 12.41
N ARG A 35 -4.79 55.77 13.33
CA ARG A 35 -3.49 56.41 13.08
C ARG A 35 -2.67 56.41 14.36
N GLY A 36 -1.46 55.86 14.29
CA GLY A 36 -0.55 55.83 15.43
C GLY A 36 -1.09 55.06 16.65
N GLY A 37 -1.99 54.10 16.44
CA GLY A 37 -2.63 53.35 17.53
C GLY A 37 -3.87 53.99 18.12
N GLU A 38 -4.25 55.21 17.62
CA GLU A 38 -5.45 55.91 18.09
C GLU A 38 -6.62 55.76 17.10
N GLU A 39 -7.80 55.52 17.63
CA GLU A 39 -9.04 55.47 16.86
C GLU A 39 -9.53 56.89 16.59
N LEU A 40 -9.57 57.29 15.31
CA LEU A 40 -9.96 58.65 14.90
C LEU A 40 -11.46 58.74 14.55
N ASP A 41 -12.03 57.66 14.01
CA ASP A 41 -13.42 57.59 13.60
C ASP A 41 -13.88 56.15 13.55
N ARG A 42 -15.19 55.90 13.56
CA ARG A 42 -15.77 54.59 13.60
C ARG A 42 -16.97 54.51 12.66
N PHE A 43 -17.08 53.38 11.96
CA PHE A 43 -18.23 52.98 11.16
C PHE A 43 -18.73 51.65 11.66
N GLN A 44 -19.97 51.57 12.08
CA GLN A 44 -20.55 50.34 12.57
C GLN A 44 -22.03 50.27 12.18
N THR A 45 -22.46 49.18 11.58
CA THR A 45 -23.86 48.95 11.21
C THR A 45 -24.17 47.50 11.03
N PHE A 46 -25.38 47.11 11.41
CA PHE A 46 -25.97 45.87 10.96
C PHE A 46 -26.44 46.04 9.51
N VAL A 47 -26.54 44.94 8.80
CA VAL A 47 -27.00 44.85 7.42
C VAL A 47 -28.07 43.75 7.33
N ASP A 48 -29.23 44.07 6.72
CA ASP A 48 -30.28 43.10 6.48
C ASP A 48 -29.87 42.14 5.33
N PRO A 49 -29.67 40.84 5.55
CA PRO A 49 -29.27 39.92 4.49
C PRO A 49 -30.44 39.45 3.63
N HIS A 50 -31.67 39.87 3.93
CA HIS A 50 -32.91 39.45 3.28
C HIS A 50 -33.12 37.90 3.32
N ARG A 51 -32.63 37.30 4.35
CA ARG A 51 -32.82 35.84 4.62
C ARG A 51 -32.77 35.59 6.13
N GLN A 52 -33.36 34.47 6.55
CA GLN A 52 -33.31 34.01 7.93
C GLN A 52 -31.93 33.44 8.24
N LEU A 53 -31.41 33.73 9.42
CA LEU A 53 -30.11 33.23 9.86
C LEU A 53 -30.21 31.76 10.31
N GLU A 54 -29.21 30.98 9.91
CA GLU A 54 -29.05 29.61 10.39
C GLU A 54 -28.64 29.61 11.87
N LYS A 55 -29.10 28.62 12.64
CA LYS A 55 -28.79 28.45 14.05
C LYS A 55 -27.27 28.54 14.34
N LYS A 56 -26.48 27.92 13.50
CA LYS A 56 -25.01 27.92 13.60
C LYS A 56 -24.42 29.33 13.51
N ILE A 57 -24.96 30.15 12.65
CA ILE A 57 -24.50 31.56 12.49
C ILE A 57 -24.88 32.38 13.73
N ILE A 58 -26.09 32.20 14.25
CA ILE A 58 -26.53 32.88 15.49
C ILE A 58 -25.59 32.50 16.65
N GLU A 59 -25.26 31.23 16.79
CA GLU A 59 -24.35 30.73 17.84
C GLU A 59 -22.93 31.28 17.66
N LEU A 60 -22.46 31.38 16.42
CA LEU A 60 -21.09 31.84 16.11
C LEU A 60 -20.91 33.35 16.27
N THR A 61 -21.87 34.15 15.79
CA THR A 61 -21.75 35.62 15.72
C THR A 61 -22.44 36.34 16.88
N GLY A 62 -23.36 35.64 17.55
CA GLY A 62 -24.24 36.28 18.56
C GLY A 62 -25.28 37.22 17.97
N ILE A 63 -25.42 37.32 16.65
CA ILE A 63 -26.40 38.12 15.96
C ILE A 63 -27.64 37.28 15.68
N THR A 64 -28.83 37.80 16.09
CA THR A 64 -30.10 37.19 15.88
C THR A 64 -30.90 37.85 14.78
N ASP A 65 -31.92 37.15 14.25
CA ASP A 65 -32.83 37.73 13.26
C ASP A 65 -33.53 38.98 13.76
N GLU A 66 -33.83 39.05 15.06
CA GLU A 66 -34.45 40.21 15.71
C GLU A 66 -33.53 41.44 15.71
N MET A 67 -32.23 41.23 15.89
CA MET A 67 -31.21 42.30 15.84
C MET A 67 -31.10 42.92 14.47
N LEU A 68 -31.34 42.11 13.42
CA LEU A 68 -31.27 42.54 12.01
C LEU A 68 -32.59 43.16 11.52
N GLN A 69 -33.65 43.09 12.32
CA GLN A 69 -34.94 43.65 11.96
C GLN A 69 -34.84 45.17 11.90
N GLY A 70 -35.21 45.77 10.74
CA GLY A 70 -35.11 47.20 10.51
C GLY A 70 -33.69 47.70 10.17
N ALA A 71 -32.72 46.77 10.01
CA ALA A 71 -31.38 47.12 9.55
C ALA A 71 -31.40 47.59 8.07
N PRO A 72 -30.49 48.48 7.67
CA PRO A 72 -30.39 48.91 6.29
C PRO A 72 -29.92 47.80 5.35
N SER A 73 -30.27 47.88 4.07
CA SER A 73 -29.81 46.95 3.05
C SER A 73 -28.35 47.21 2.69
N ILE A 74 -27.69 46.20 2.09
CA ILE A 74 -26.31 46.33 1.62
C ILE A 74 -26.16 47.41 0.54
N GLU A 75 -27.20 47.63 -0.29
CA GLU A 75 -27.25 48.63 -1.33
C GLU A 75 -27.18 50.04 -0.70
N GLU A 76 -27.74 50.25 0.46
CA GLU A 76 -27.68 51.47 1.23
C GLU A 76 -26.37 51.61 1.99
N VAL A 77 -25.87 50.54 2.58
CA VAL A 77 -24.71 50.53 3.47
C VAL A 77 -23.38 50.63 2.72
N LEU A 78 -23.25 49.89 1.60
CA LEU A 78 -21.97 49.75 0.92
C LEU A 78 -21.39 51.11 0.42
N PRO A 79 -22.20 52.02 -0.22
CA PRO A 79 -21.67 53.32 -0.59
C PRO A 79 -21.19 54.17 0.60
N LYS A 80 -21.88 54.07 1.74
CA LYS A 80 -21.47 54.79 2.97
C LYS A 80 -20.19 54.21 3.54
N PHE A 81 -20.00 52.88 3.49
CA PHE A 81 -18.79 52.24 3.93
C PHE A 81 -17.60 52.61 3.02
N LEU A 82 -17.80 52.62 1.71
CA LEU A 82 -16.77 53.03 0.76
C LEU A 82 -16.37 54.50 0.93
N ASP A 83 -17.33 55.40 1.22
CA ASP A 83 -17.02 56.79 1.55
C ASP A 83 -16.21 56.91 2.85
N PHE A 84 -16.51 56.06 3.84
CA PHE A 84 -15.72 56.03 5.08
C PHE A 84 -14.29 55.59 4.81
N VAL A 85 -14.08 54.59 3.96
CA VAL A 85 -12.74 54.11 3.57
C VAL A 85 -11.97 55.19 2.78
N GLY A 86 -12.65 55.88 1.85
CA GLY A 86 -12.02 56.82 0.97
C GLY A 86 -10.94 56.16 0.09
N ASP A 87 -9.75 56.74 0.10
CA ASP A 87 -8.58 56.23 -0.62
C ASP A 87 -7.58 55.52 0.31
N ARG A 88 -7.96 55.28 1.56
CA ARG A 88 -7.09 54.70 2.56
C ARG A 88 -6.90 53.21 2.36
N VAL A 89 -5.81 52.68 2.92
CA VAL A 89 -5.53 51.25 2.91
C VAL A 89 -6.47 50.55 3.88
N LEU A 90 -7.01 49.40 3.44
CA LEU A 90 -7.82 48.53 4.26
C LEU A 90 -6.92 47.54 5.03
N VAL A 91 -7.27 47.27 6.28
CA VAL A 91 -6.58 46.28 7.11
C VAL A 91 -7.62 45.33 7.67
N ALA A 92 -7.38 44.05 7.50
CA ALA A 92 -8.26 43.00 8.06
C ALA A 92 -7.44 41.80 8.47
N HIS A 93 -8.00 40.98 9.37
CA HIS A 93 -7.40 39.70 9.79
C HIS A 93 -7.95 38.58 8.93
N ASN A 94 -7.14 38.01 8.06
CA ASN A 94 -7.54 37.17 6.93
C ASN A 94 -8.27 38.01 5.87
N SER A 95 -7.58 39.01 5.36
CA SER A 95 -8.16 40.09 4.55
C SER A 95 -8.86 39.64 3.27
N ASP A 96 -8.44 38.51 2.68
CA ASP A 96 -9.08 37.97 1.47
C ASP A 96 -10.54 37.59 1.73
N PHE A 97 -10.88 37.16 2.94
CA PHE A 97 -12.25 36.90 3.33
C PHE A 97 -13.11 38.17 3.34
N ASP A 98 -12.68 39.17 4.08
CA ASP A 98 -13.45 40.43 4.23
C ASP A 98 -13.48 41.21 2.94
N THR A 99 -12.34 41.42 2.29
CA THR A 99 -12.28 42.13 1.00
C THR A 99 -13.02 41.38 -0.10
N GLY A 100 -13.04 40.02 -0.04
CA GLY A 100 -13.81 39.21 -0.99
C GLY A 100 -15.31 39.50 -0.93
N PHE A 101 -15.89 39.62 0.27
CA PHE A 101 -17.28 40.02 0.44
C PHE A 101 -17.55 41.46 -0.05
N ILE A 102 -16.68 42.42 0.25
CA ILE A 102 -16.81 43.80 -0.22
C ILE A 102 -16.70 43.85 -1.75
N ARG A 103 -15.74 43.14 -2.33
CA ARG A 103 -15.55 43.09 -3.79
C ARG A 103 -16.80 42.50 -4.47
N ALA A 104 -17.34 41.38 -3.92
CA ALA A 104 -18.55 40.77 -4.45
C ALA A 104 -19.75 41.72 -4.42
N GLU A 105 -19.93 42.43 -3.33
CA GLU A 105 -21.02 43.43 -3.25
C GLU A 105 -20.81 44.61 -4.18
N CYS A 106 -19.59 45.09 -4.33
CA CYS A 106 -19.26 46.13 -5.31
C CYS A 106 -19.61 45.65 -6.73
N SER A 107 -19.28 44.43 -7.06
CA SER A 107 -19.59 43.83 -8.38
C SER A 107 -21.11 43.77 -8.63
N ARG A 108 -21.89 43.37 -7.62
CA ARG A 108 -23.35 43.28 -7.73
C ARG A 108 -24.01 44.62 -7.93
N GLN A 109 -23.45 45.67 -7.35
CA GLN A 109 -23.99 47.04 -7.43
C GLN A 109 -23.37 47.88 -8.53
N GLY A 110 -22.44 47.29 -9.31
CA GLY A 110 -21.75 48.02 -10.36
C GLY A 110 -20.79 49.10 -9.85
N LEU A 111 -20.31 49.00 -8.61
CA LEU A 111 -19.38 49.93 -8.02
C LEU A 111 -17.92 49.49 -8.26
N PRO A 112 -17.00 50.41 -8.51
CA PRO A 112 -15.59 50.03 -8.68
C PRO A 112 -14.98 49.61 -7.36
N TYR A 113 -14.10 48.58 -7.43
CA TYR A 113 -13.29 48.15 -6.30
C TYR A 113 -11.81 48.30 -6.69
N ALA A 114 -11.12 49.21 -6.02
CA ALA A 114 -9.71 49.50 -6.30
C ALA A 114 -8.97 49.85 -4.99
N TYR A 115 -9.09 48.99 -3.99
CA TYR A 115 -8.50 49.19 -2.68
C TYR A 115 -7.26 48.33 -2.47
N THR A 116 -6.26 48.87 -1.78
CA THR A 116 -5.11 48.15 -1.27
C THR A 116 -5.45 47.61 0.11
N ALA A 117 -5.15 46.36 0.38
CA ALA A 117 -5.40 45.74 1.67
C ALA A 117 -4.11 45.16 2.27
N ALA A 118 -3.99 45.21 3.59
CA ALA A 118 -2.96 44.57 4.36
C ALA A 118 -3.63 43.50 5.25
N ASP A 119 -3.01 42.35 5.33
CA ASP A 119 -3.53 41.17 6.06
C ASP A 119 -2.74 40.96 7.33
N THR A 120 -3.37 41.23 8.47
CA THR A 120 -2.73 41.03 9.78
C THR A 120 -2.52 39.56 10.11
N LEU A 121 -3.28 38.65 9.53
CA LEU A 121 -3.04 37.19 9.69
C LEU A 121 -1.70 36.79 9.06
N ILE A 122 -1.48 37.17 7.81
CA ILE A 122 -0.23 36.87 7.09
C ILE A 122 0.96 37.55 7.76
N LEU A 123 0.79 38.82 8.12
CA LEU A 123 1.83 39.59 8.81
C LEU A 123 2.20 38.93 10.15
N SER A 124 1.19 38.49 10.92
CA SER A 124 1.42 37.81 12.19
C SER A 124 2.16 36.50 12.00
N GLN A 125 1.80 35.71 10.99
CA GLN A 125 2.46 34.46 10.67
C GLN A 125 3.95 34.64 10.36
N ASN A 126 4.32 35.76 9.78
CA ASN A 126 5.70 36.05 9.42
C ASN A 126 6.48 36.74 10.54
N MET A 127 5.82 37.59 11.35
CA MET A 127 6.48 38.38 12.39
C MET A 127 6.46 37.73 13.77
N LEU A 128 5.61 36.71 13.99
CA LEU A 128 5.44 36.04 15.28
C LEU A 128 5.67 34.52 15.11
N PRO A 129 6.90 34.10 14.77
CA PRO A 129 7.17 32.69 14.47
C PRO A 129 7.02 31.73 15.66
N GLN A 130 6.97 32.24 16.87
CA GLN A 130 6.77 31.48 18.10
C GLN A 130 5.35 30.96 18.28
N LEU A 131 4.37 31.53 17.57
CA LEU A 131 2.97 31.12 17.69
C LEU A 131 2.64 29.94 16.77
N ASN A 132 1.80 29.04 17.26
CA ASN A 132 1.29 27.91 16.48
C ASN A 132 -0.12 28.19 15.91
N LYS A 133 -0.84 29.15 16.49
CA LYS A 133 -2.19 29.55 16.06
C LYS A 133 -2.22 31.08 15.98
N PHE A 134 -2.98 31.59 15.01
CA PHE A 134 -2.98 33.01 14.67
C PHE A 134 -4.39 33.60 14.67
N LYS A 135 -5.29 33.08 15.53
CA LYS A 135 -6.58 33.70 15.74
C LYS A 135 -6.39 35.10 16.34
N LEU A 136 -7.36 35.99 16.10
CA LEU A 136 -7.29 37.41 16.51
C LEU A 136 -6.96 37.56 17.98
N ASP A 137 -7.61 36.81 18.84
CA ASP A 137 -7.41 36.80 20.29
C ASP A 137 -6.00 36.34 20.69
N ILE A 138 -5.52 35.29 20.03
CA ILE A 138 -4.19 34.73 20.31
C ILE A 138 -3.10 35.73 19.92
N VAL A 139 -3.21 36.34 18.75
CA VAL A 139 -2.25 37.35 18.27
C VAL A 139 -2.31 38.58 19.18
N SER A 140 -3.50 39.04 19.54
CA SER A 140 -3.69 40.18 20.45
C SER A 140 -3.01 39.94 21.79
N ASN A 141 -3.20 38.73 22.40
CA ASN A 141 -2.55 38.37 23.65
C ASN A 141 -1.02 38.34 23.53
N ALA A 142 -0.53 37.75 22.44
CA ALA A 142 0.92 37.66 22.18
C ALA A 142 1.58 39.04 22.05
N LEU A 143 0.85 40.04 21.57
CA LEU A 143 1.31 41.45 21.44
C LEU A 143 0.97 42.29 22.67
N SER A 144 0.41 41.69 23.72
CA SER A 144 0.03 42.39 24.98
C SER A 144 -0.93 43.53 24.76
N LEU A 145 -1.86 43.33 23.82
CA LEU A 145 -2.90 44.33 23.53
C LEU A 145 -4.09 44.22 24.49
N PRO A 146 -4.88 45.32 24.68
CA PRO A 146 -6.06 45.27 25.54
C PRO A 146 -7.04 44.17 25.13
N ASP A 147 -7.68 43.50 26.11
CA ASP A 147 -8.67 42.48 25.90
C ASP A 147 -10.03 43.14 25.60
N PHE A 148 -10.66 42.75 24.49
CA PHE A 148 -11.97 43.21 24.07
C PHE A 148 -12.98 42.10 24.09
N GLN A 149 -14.27 42.43 24.24
CA GLN A 149 -15.35 41.49 24.08
C GLN A 149 -15.44 41.05 22.61
N HIS A 150 -15.01 39.89 22.35
CA HIS A 150 -15.07 39.29 21.00
C HIS A 150 -16.52 39.04 20.57
N HIS A 151 -16.77 39.08 19.26
CA HIS A 151 -18.01 38.79 18.54
C HIS A 151 -18.83 40.01 18.11
N ARG A 152 -18.24 41.19 18.14
CA ARG A 152 -18.81 42.40 17.48
C ARG A 152 -17.79 42.90 16.47
N ALA A 153 -18.24 43.15 15.25
CA ALA A 153 -17.35 43.51 14.14
C ALA A 153 -16.51 44.75 14.44
N ALA A 154 -17.05 45.75 15.11
CA ALA A 154 -16.29 46.97 15.45
C ALA A 154 -15.19 46.68 16.47
N ASP A 155 -15.44 45.87 17.47
CA ASP A 155 -14.44 45.50 18.49
C ASP A 155 -13.30 44.68 17.86
N ASP A 156 -13.63 43.76 16.99
CA ASP A 156 -12.65 42.98 16.25
C ASP A 156 -11.85 43.88 15.29
N ALA A 157 -12.48 44.88 14.70
CA ALA A 157 -11.80 45.85 13.85
C ALA A 157 -10.79 46.71 14.65
N VAL A 158 -11.15 47.14 15.85
CA VAL A 158 -10.21 47.85 16.74
C VAL A 158 -9.02 46.96 17.09
N THR A 159 -9.26 45.73 17.47
CA THR A 159 -8.20 44.77 17.80
C THR A 159 -7.29 44.55 16.57
N CYS A 160 -7.87 44.35 15.40
CA CYS A 160 -7.14 44.22 14.15
C CYS A 160 -6.26 45.46 13.85
N GLY A 161 -6.79 46.67 14.04
CA GLY A 161 -6.06 47.89 13.87
C GLY A 161 -4.90 48.07 14.83
N LEU A 162 -5.10 47.65 16.08
CA LEU A 162 -4.02 47.66 17.09
C LEU A 162 -2.95 46.60 16.79
N ILE A 163 -3.33 45.43 16.29
CA ILE A 163 -2.39 44.44 15.81
C ILE A 163 -1.55 44.99 14.66
N MET A 164 -2.20 45.63 13.69
CA MET A 164 -1.47 46.26 12.57
C MET A 164 -0.47 47.28 13.06
N GLN A 165 -0.87 48.16 13.98
CA GLN A 165 0.02 49.15 14.56
C GLN A 165 1.23 48.51 15.26
N SER A 166 0.99 47.50 16.04
CA SER A 166 2.04 46.75 16.75
C SER A 166 3.00 46.07 15.79
N LEU A 167 2.46 45.45 14.73
CA LEU A 167 3.26 44.79 13.70
C LEU A 167 4.05 45.78 12.85
N MET A 168 3.48 46.93 12.52
CA MET A 168 4.22 48.02 11.82
C MET A 168 5.40 48.48 12.64
N GLY A 169 5.22 48.69 13.95
CA GLY A 169 6.31 49.01 14.84
C GLY A 169 7.41 47.97 14.85
N LYS A 170 7.01 46.72 14.92
CA LYS A 170 7.93 45.58 14.90
C LYS A 170 8.66 45.44 13.56
N MET A 171 7.97 45.60 12.44
CA MET A 171 8.58 45.63 11.12
C MET A 171 9.56 46.77 10.93
N GLN A 172 9.24 47.93 11.46
CA GLN A 172 10.12 49.10 11.41
C GLN A 172 11.41 48.84 12.20
N GLU A 173 11.28 48.26 13.38
CA GLU A 173 12.41 47.95 14.27
C GLU A 173 13.27 46.80 13.75
N GLU A 174 12.65 45.70 13.35
CA GLU A 174 13.35 44.44 12.97
C GLU A 174 13.76 44.40 11.49
N LEU A 175 12.95 44.99 10.59
CA LEU A 175 13.17 44.94 9.14
C LEU A 175 13.64 46.27 8.51
N GLY A 176 13.58 47.35 9.28
CA GLY A 176 14.01 48.66 8.81
C GLY A 176 13.14 49.26 7.71
N ILE A 177 11.86 48.87 7.65
CA ILE A 177 10.90 49.39 6.66
C ILE A 177 9.92 50.36 7.28
N ASP A 178 9.41 51.28 6.50
CA ASP A 178 8.49 52.33 6.94
C ASP A 178 7.31 52.55 5.99
N HIS A 179 7.22 51.80 4.91
CA HIS A 179 6.18 51.86 3.90
C HIS A 179 5.59 50.53 3.58
N LEU A 180 4.30 50.48 3.26
CA LEU A 180 3.54 49.26 2.97
C LEU A 180 4.13 48.48 1.78
N GLN A 181 4.57 49.16 0.71
CA GLN A 181 5.13 48.48 -0.47
C GLN A 181 6.43 47.71 -0.19
N GLN A 182 7.14 48.00 0.86
CA GLN A 182 8.37 47.33 1.25
C GLN A 182 8.11 45.98 1.90
N ILE A 183 6.90 45.74 2.40
CA ILE A 183 6.57 44.57 3.20
C ILE A 183 6.76 43.27 2.41
N ASN A 184 6.13 43.14 1.25
CA ASN A 184 6.14 41.91 0.48
C ASN A 184 7.54 41.46 0.07
N GLU A 185 8.40 42.46 -0.28
CA GLU A 185 9.77 42.15 -0.66
C GLU A 185 10.60 41.64 0.53
N LYS A 186 10.49 42.32 1.67
CA LYS A 186 11.20 41.91 2.90
C LYS A 186 10.68 40.61 3.46
N MET A 187 9.40 40.31 3.34
CA MET A 187 8.77 39.09 3.81
C MET A 187 9.20 37.86 3.00
N LYS A 188 9.66 38.00 1.76
CA LYS A 188 10.19 36.88 0.98
C LYS A 188 11.30 36.17 1.72
N ASP A 189 12.23 36.90 2.34
CA ASP A 189 13.34 36.31 3.09
C ASP A 189 12.89 35.60 4.36
N LEU A 190 11.83 36.03 5.00
CA LEU A 190 11.24 35.43 6.17
C LEU A 190 10.44 34.18 5.81
N ARG A 191 9.72 34.21 4.68
CA ARG A 191 8.94 33.05 4.20
C ARG A 191 9.80 31.82 3.95
N THR A 192 11.02 31.96 3.49
CA THR A 192 11.95 30.84 3.29
C THR A 192 12.35 30.17 4.60
N LYS A 193 12.19 30.87 5.74
CA LYS A 193 12.48 30.35 7.09
C LYS A 193 11.23 29.94 7.85
N SER A 194 10.03 30.29 7.37
CA SER A 194 8.77 29.99 8.04
C SER A 194 8.30 28.57 7.72
N ARG A 195 7.80 27.87 8.74
CA ARG A 195 7.15 26.55 8.60
C ARG A 195 5.66 26.66 8.22
N VAL A 196 5.15 27.88 8.09
CA VAL A 196 3.74 28.10 7.75
C VAL A 196 3.57 27.96 6.24
N MET A 197 2.94 26.88 5.81
CA MET A 197 2.59 26.64 4.42
C MET A 197 1.19 27.19 4.15
N ASP A 198 0.97 27.73 2.95
CA ASP A 198 -0.36 28.13 2.48
C ASP A 198 -1.30 26.93 2.60
N ARG A 199 -2.52 27.18 3.11
CA ARG A 199 -3.52 26.12 3.30
C ARG A 199 -4.23 25.71 2.02
N HIS A 200 -4.15 26.56 0.98
CA HIS A 200 -4.88 26.33 -0.26
C HIS A 200 -3.99 25.67 -1.31
N ALA A 201 -4.31 24.39 -1.61
CA ALA A 201 -3.73 23.68 -2.73
C ALA A 201 -4.55 23.98 -3.99
N ARG A 202 -3.86 24.11 -5.12
CA ARG A 202 -4.48 24.27 -6.44
C ARG A 202 -4.06 23.15 -7.37
N HIS A 203 -4.94 22.76 -8.28
CA HIS A 203 -4.61 21.75 -9.27
C HIS A 203 -3.60 22.28 -10.28
N ILE A 204 -2.78 21.40 -10.79
CA ILE A 204 -1.79 21.69 -11.81
C ILE A 204 -1.60 20.47 -12.71
N ILE A 205 -1.32 20.70 -13.98
CA ILE A 205 -0.96 19.66 -14.93
C ILE A 205 0.54 19.72 -15.19
N ILE A 206 1.20 18.58 -15.09
CA ILE A 206 2.63 18.46 -15.34
C ILE A 206 2.84 17.31 -16.32
N LEU A 207 3.43 17.60 -17.47
CA LEU A 207 3.76 16.62 -18.49
C LEU A 207 5.28 16.45 -18.57
N ALA A 208 5.74 15.19 -18.63
CA ALA A 208 7.14 14.89 -18.86
C ALA A 208 7.45 15.01 -20.35
N LYS A 209 8.33 15.89 -20.71
CA LYS A 209 8.73 16.17 -22.08
C LYS A 209 9.83 15.23 -22.56
N ASN A 210 10.76 14.90 -21.69
CA ASN A 210 11.92 14.05 -21.95
C ASN A 210 12.33 13.29 -20.69
N GLN A 211 13.42 12.54 -20.76
CA GLN A 211 13.89 11.72 -19.66
C GLN A 211 14.26 12.54 -18.41
N VAL A 212 14.86 13.72 -18.60
CA VAL A 212 15.14 14.65 -17.48
C VAL A 212 13.85 15.11 -16.82
N GLY A 213 12.84 15.44 -17.62
CA GLY A 213 11.52 15.83 -17.12
C GLY A 213 10.83 14.70 -16.37
N LEU A 214 10.92 13.48 -16.84
CA LEU A 214 10.34 12.32 -16.15
C LEU A 214 10.97 12.13 -14.78
N ARG A 215 12.29 12.21 -14.65
CA ARG A 215 13.00 12.14 -13.38
C ARG A 215 12.58 13.29 -12.45
N ASN A 216 12.49 14.50 -12.96
CA ASN A 216 12.05 15.67 -12.20
C ASN A 216 10.59 15.52 -11.74
N LEU A 217 9.73 14.98 -12.58
CA LEU A 217 8.33 14.70 -12.22
C LEU A 217 8.27 13.71 -11.06
N TYR A 218 9.01 12.61 -11.12
CA TYR A 218 9.05 11.62 -10.05
C TYR A 218 9.59 12.20 -8.75
N HIS A 219 10.60 13.06 -8.84
CA HIS A 219 11.14 13.77 -7.68
C HIS A 219 10.09 14.68 -7.04
N LEU A 220 9.39 15.45 -7.86
CA LEU A 220 8.33 16.37 -7.39
C LEU A 220 7.18 15.61 -6.73
N ILE A 221 6.73 14.51 -7.34
CA ILE A 221 5.65 13.69 -6.78
C ILE A 221 6.10 13.06 -5.46
N SER A 222 7.33 12.56 -5.39
CA SER A 222 7.89 12.01 -4.16
C SER A 222 7.90 13.03 -3.03
N ASP A 223 8.41 14.23 -3.28
CA ASP A 223 8.45 15.32 -2.29
C ASP A 223 7.06 15.79 -1.90
N SER A 224 6.11 15.81 -2.84
CA SER A 224 4.72 16.18 -2.56
C SER A 224 4.06 15.23 -1.55
N ASN A 225 4.45 13.96 -1.58
CA ASN A 225 3.95 12.95 -0.66
C ASN A 225 4.74 12.88 0.65
N LEU A 226 6.06 13.05 0.60
CA LEU A 226 6.93 12.86 1.76
C LEU A 226 7.17 14.13 2.58
N LYS A 227 7.32 15.28 1.90
CA LYS A 227 7.71 16.55 2.56
C LYS A 227 6.58 17.55 2.69
N TYR A 228 5.70 17.61 1.70
CA TYR A 228 4.72 18.70 1.57
C TYR A 228 3.26 18.23 1.65
N PHE A 229 3.04 16.99 2.06
CA PHE A 229 1.69 16.44 2.20
C PHE A 229 0.93 17.15 3.33
N LYS A 230 -0.26 17.64 3.00
CA LYS A 230 -1.21 18.15 3.98
C LYS A 230 -2.62 17.95 3.46
N ARG A 231 -3.27 16.90 3.93
CA ARG A 231 -4.54 16.34 3.44
C ARG A 231 -4.44 15.77 2.02
N VAL A 232 -3.68 16.43 1.15
CA VAL A 232 -3.38 16.00 -0.21
C VAL A 232 -1.89 16.26 -0.50
N PRO A 233 -1.31 15.56 -1.46
CA PRO A 233 0.05 15.87 -1.91
C PRO A 233 0.10 17.28 -2.51
N ARG A 234 1.13 18.05 -2.16
CA ARG A 234 1.28 19.43 -2.62
C ARG A 234 2.69 19.68 -3.11
N ILE A 235 2.80 20.52 -4.14
CA ILE A 235 4.09 20.92 -4.72
C ILE A 235 4.24 22.43 -4.54
N PRO A 236 5.23 22.90 -3.74
CA PRO A 236 5.53 24.34 -3.69
C PRO A 236 6.02 24.86 -5.04
N LYS A 237 5.62 26.07 -5.41
CA LYS A 237 6.08 26.69 -6.67
C LYS A 237 7.60 26.77 -6.76
N SER A 238 8.28 27.03 -5.63
CA SER A 238 9.74 27.09 -5.57
C SER A 238 10.39 25.77 -5.99
N GLU A 239 9.83 24.64 -5.56
CA GLU A 239 10.33 23.32 -5.95
C GLU A 239 10.04 23.03 -7.43
N LEU A 240 8.85 23.39 -7.89
CA LEU A 240 8.49 23.24 -9.30
C LEU A 240 9.40 24.07 -10.21
N LEU A 241 9.75 25.30 -9.82
CA LEU A 241 10.70 26.14 -10.55
C LEU A 241 12.10 25.51 -10.57
N ARG A 242 12.53 24.95 -9.45
CA ARG A 242 13.85 24.30 -9.34
C ARG A 242 13.98 23.09 -10.26
N LEU A 243 12.90 22.31 -10.42
CA LEU A 243 12.88 21.06 -11.18
C LEU A 243 12.12 21.16 -12.50
N ARG A 244 11.95 22.37 -13.03
CA ARG A 244 11.11 22.60 -14.22
C ARG A 244 11.71 22.09 -15.51
N GLU A 245 13.00 21.84 -15.58
CA GLU A 245 13.65 21.36 -16.79
C GLU A 245 13.01 20.06 -17.29
N GLY A 246 12.66 20.02 -18.57
CA GLY A 246 12.02 18.87 -19.19
C GLY A 246 10.54 18.70 -18.88
N LEU A 247 9.92 19.67 -18.23
CA LEU A 247 8.50 19.63 -17.89
C LEU A 247 7.69 20.64 -18.70
N ILE A 248 6.44 20.28 -19.00
CA ILE A 248 5.44 21.17 -19.58
C ILE A 248 4.33 21.33 -18.53
N ILE A 249 4.03 22.56 -18.16
CA ILE A 249 3.12 22.86 -17.06
C ILE A 249 1.88 23.53 -17.58
N GLY A 250 0.70 22.99 -17.20
CA GLY A 250 -0.61 23.52 -17.59
C GLY A 250 -1.43 24.04 -16.42
N SER A 251 -2.31 24.97 -16.71
CA SER A 251 -3.11 25.69 -15.70
C SER A 251 -4.22 24.88 -15.06
N ALA A 252 -4.47 23.67 -15.55
CA ALA A 252 -5.47 22.73 -15.04
C ALA A 252 -6.94 23.23 -15.12
N CYS A 253 -7.79 22.59 -14.31
CA CYS A 253 -9.26 22.78 -14.30
C CYS A 253 -9.68 24.01 -13.49
N GLU A 254 -10.97 24.05 -13.13
CA GLU A 254 -11.56 25.09 -12.29
C GLU A 254 -10.93 25.15 -10.90
N ALA A 255 -10.33 24.08 -10.43
CA ALA A 255 -9.59 24.03 -9.16
C ALA A 255 -8.14 24.54 -9.29
N GLY A 256 -7.72 24.95 -10.48
CA GLY A 256 -6.40 25.53 -10.73
C GLY A 256 -6.31 26.98 -10.27
N GLU A 257 -5.09 27.43 -10.08
CA GLU A 257 -4.84 28.81 -9.60
C GLU A 257 -5.42 29.88 -10.53
N LEU A 258 -5.23 29.72 -11.85
CA LEU A 258 -5.71 30.70 -12.83
C LEU A 258 -7.24 30.78 -12.83
N PHE A 259 -7.92 29.67 -12.89
CA PHE A 259 -9.38 29.66 -12.92
C PHE A 259 -9.98 30.24 -11.64
N GLN A 260 -9.42 29.90 -10.50
CA GLN A 260 -9.84 30.44 -9.20
C GLN A 260 -9.62 31.96 -9.14
N ALA A 261 -8.52 32.44 -9.69
CA ALA A 261 -8.25 33.89 -9.77
C ALA A 261 -9.29 34.60 -10.63
N ILE A 262 -9.74 34.01 -11.72
CA ILE A 262 -10.81 34.54 -12.57
C ILE A 262 -12.13 34.59 -11.80
N LEU A 263 -12.48 33.53 -11.06
CA LEU A 263 -13.67 33.48 -10.20
C LEU A 263 -13.65 34.56 -9.12
N GLU A 264 -12.50 34.83 -8.55
CA GLU A 264 -12.31 35.85 -7.53
C GLU A 264 -12.34 37.30 -8.10
N GLY A 265 -12.40 37.46 -9.43
CA GLY A 265 -12.43 38.74 -10.08
C GLY A 265 -11.13 39.50 -10.01
N LYS A 266 -9.99 38.84 -9.97
CA LYS A 266 -8.67 39.48 -9.95
C LYS A 266 -8.44 40.34 -11.23
N SER A 267 -7.59 41.33 -11.10
CA SER A 267 -7.30 42.27 -12.20
C SER A 267 -6.64 41.58 -13.39
N GLU A 268 -6.75 42.18 -14.56
CA GLU A 268 -6.12 41.68 -15.80
C GLU A 268 -4.60 41.52 -15.61
N ASP A 269 -3.93 42.44 -14.94
CA ASP A 269 -2.49 42.37 -14.65
C ASP A 269 -2.14 41.18 -13.76
N GLU A 270 -2.96 40.89 -12.73
CA GLU A 270 -2.78 39.71 -11.87
C GLU A 270 -3.01 38.41 -12.62
N LEU A 271 -4.06 38.37 -13.46
CA LEU A 271 -4.35 37.20 -14.28
C LEU A 271 -3.20 36.91 -15.25
N LYS A 272 -2.63 37.96 -15.88
CA LYS A 272 -1.46 37.79 -16.76
C LYS A 272 -0.24 37.27 -16.00
N ARG A 273 -0.02 37.76 -14.79
CA ARG A 273 1.09 37.33 -13.94
C ARG A 273 0.93 35.84 -13.58
N ILE A 274 -0.26 35.41 -13.19
CA ILE A 274 -0.56 34.02 -12.86
C ILE A 274 -0.43 33.16 -14.11
N ALA A 275 -1.05 33.52 -15.21
CA ALA A 275 -1.01 32.79 -16.46
C ALA A 275 0.38 32.61 -17.04
N SER A 276 1.27 33.60 -16.84
CA SER A 276 2.63 33.51 -17.37
C SER A 276 3.50 32.43 -16.73
N PHE A 277 3.10 31.88 -15.59
CA PHE A 277 3.78 30.77 -14.96
C PHE A 277 3.65 29.47 -15.76
N TYR A 278 2.54 29.28 -16.49
CA TYR A 278 2.20 28.05 -17.18
C TYR A 278 2.71 28.05 -18.63
N ASP A 279 3.05 26.86 -19.14
CA ASP A 279 3.46 26.68 -20.53
C ASP A 279 2.25 26.66 -21.46
N PHE A 280 1.12 26.14 -20.98
CA PHE A 280 -0.17 26.20 -21.69
C PHE A 280 -1.30 26.48 -20.70
N LEU A 281 -2.40 26.98 -21.22
CA LEU A 281 -3.61 27.22 -20.45
C LEU A 281 -4.67 26.21 -20.86
N GLU A 282 -5.56 25.87 -19.96
CA GLU A 282 -6.56 24.82 -20.19
C GLU A 282 -7.97 25.38 -20.06
N ILE A 283 -8.85 24.94 -20.97
CA ILE A 283 -10.28 25.16 -20.88
C ILE A 283 -11.00 23.81 -20.97
N GLN A 284 -12.20 23.73 -20.39
CA GLN A 284 -12.97 22.51 -20.34
C GLN A 284 -14.41 22.75 -20.82
N PRO A 285 -15.16 21.68 -21.23
CA PRO A 285 -16.58 21.83 -21.58
C PRO A 285 -17.37 22.50 -20.47
N LEU A 286 -18.36 23.29 -20.83
CA LEU A 286 -19.20 24.01 -19.85
C LEU A 286 -19.88 23.08 -18.87
N ALA A 287 -20.28 21.88 -19.33
CA ALA A 287 -20.91 20.88 -18.46
C ALA A 287 -20.06 20.47 -17.27
N ASN A 288 -18.73 20.50 -17.42
CA ASN A 288 -17.81 20.20 -16.31
C ASN A 288 -17.90 21.24 -15.18
N ASN A 289 -18.33 22.46 -15.50
CA ASN A 289 -18.39 23.58 -14.56
C ASN A 289 -19.84 24.03 -14.24
N ARG A 290 -20.86 23.33 -14.72
CA ARG A 290 -22.26 23.69 -14.43
C ARG A 290 -22.65 23.57 -12.97
N PHE A 291 -21.91 22.82 -12.18
CA PHE A 291 -22.09 22.80 -10.72
C PHE A 291 -21.97 24.19 -10.11
N MET A 292 -21.23 25.10 -10.74
CA MET A 292 -21.07 26.48 -10.30
C MET A 292 -22.40 27.26 -10.35
N LEU A 293 -23.29 26.91 -11.27
CA LEU A 293 -24.62 27.51 -11.36
C LEU A 293 -25.47 27.16 -10.14
N ALA A 294 -25.41 25.90 -9.72
CA ALA A 294 -26.13 25.42 -8.53
C ALA A 294 -25.58 26.00 -7.22
N LYS A 295 -24.28 26.27 -7.18
CA LYS A 295 -23.59 26.86 -6.01
C LYS A 295 -23.58 28.41 -6.00
N GLY A 296 -24.19 29.05 -7.02
CA GLY A 296 -24.21 30.50 -7.13
C GLY A 296 -22.87 31.14 -7.47
N MET A 297 -21.88 30.35 -7.88
CA MET A 297 -20.56 30.82 -8.28
C MET A 297 -20.55 31.43 -9.67
N ALA A 298 -21.49 31.04 -10.52
CA ALA A 298 -21.72 31.59 -11.84
C ALA A 298 -23.23 31.76 -12.06
N LYS A 299 -23.59 32.76 -12.83
CA LYS A 299 -24.97 33.18 -13.06
C LYS A 299 -25.68 32.27 -14.07
N ASP A 300 -25.02 31.97 -15.19
CA ASP A 300 -25.55 31.21 -16.32
C ASP A 300 -24.42 30.62 -17.19
N ASP A 301 -24.80 29.90 -18.22
CA ASP A 301 -23.87 29.31 -19.18
C ASP A 301 -23.01 30.40 -19.88
N GLU A 302 -23.59 31.59 -20.13
CA GLU A 302 -22.84 32.69 -20.76
C GLU A 302 -21.68 33.16 -19.87
N GLU A 303 -21.86 33.17 -18.56
CA GLU A 303 -20.77 33.47 -17.63
C GLU A 303 -19.69 32.40 -17.64
N LEU A 304 -20.07 31.13 -17.71
CA LEU A 304 -19.12 30.04 -17.87
C LEU A 304 -18.33 30.16 -19.18
N ARG A 305 -19.00 30.55 -20.28
CA ARG A 305 -18.30 30.84 -21.55
C ARG A 305 -17.34 32.01 -21.39
N SER A 306 -17.72 33.02 -20.62
CA SER A 306 -16.87 34.22 -20.38
C SER A 306 -15.57 33.85 -19.67
N PHE A 307 -15.59 32.90 -18.75
CA PHE A 307 -14.40 32.38 -18.08
C PHE A 307 -13.44 31.74 -19.09
N ASN A 308 -13.95 30.89 -19.95
CA ASN A 308 -13.14 30.25 -20.98
C ASN A 308 -12.64 31.27 -22.02
N ARG A 309 -13.46 32.25 -22.41
CA ARG A 309 -13.03 33.34 -23.29
C ARG A 309 -11.91 34.19 -22.65
N THR A 310 -11.98 34.42 -21.35
CA THR A 310 -10.93 35.11 -20.61
C THR A 310 -9.61 34.34 -20.69
N ILE A 311 -9.64 33.02 -20.52
CA ILE A 311 -8.45 32.19 -20.61
C ILE A 311 -7.89 32.22 -22.04
N VAL A 312 -8.74 32.12 -23.06
CA VAL A 312 -8.33 32.22 -24.47
C VAL A 312 -7.67 33.56 -24.75
N ARG A 313 -8.27 34.65 -24.27
CA ARG A 313 -7.71 36.01 -24.42
C ARG A 313 -6.36 36.15 -23.74
N LEU A 314 -6.22 35.61 -22.54
CA LEU A 314 -4.93 35.62 -21.83
C LEU A 314 -3.87 34.83 -22.62
N GLY A 315 -4.23 33.71 -23.19
CA GLY A 315 -3.33 32.90 -24.02
C GLY A 315 -2.85 33.67 -25.24
N GLU A 316 -3.77 34.35 -25.95
CA GLU A 316 -3.44 35.19 -27.10
C GLU A 316 -2.53 36.36 -26.69
N SER A 317 -2.85 37.02 -25.60
CA SER A 317 -2.09 38.18 -25.09
C SER A 317 -0.67 37.81 -24.66
N LEU A 318 -0.49 36.64 -24.10
CA LEU A 318 0.80 36.15 -23.59
C LEU A 318 1.56 35.23 -24.56
N GLY A 319 0.97 34.94 -25.71
CA GLY A 319 1.56 34.00 -26.67
C GLY A 319 1.59 32.55 -26.18
N LYS A 320 0.65 32.14 -25.34
CA LYS A 320 0.58 30.80 -24.78
C LYS A 320 -0.52 30.01 -25.46
N MET A 321 -0.27 28.72 -25.68
CA MET A 321 -1.28 27.82 -26.23
C MET A 321 -2.42 27.61 -25.23
N VAL A 322 -3.64 27.55 -25.72
CA VAL A 322 -4.82 27.19 -24.94
C VAL A 322 -5.29 25.84 -25.44
N ILE A 323 -5.51 24.92 -24.53
CA ILE A 323 -5.87 23.52 -24.83
C ILE A 323 -7.21 23.20 -24.20
N ALA A 324 -8.11 22.60 -24.98
CA ALA A 324 -9.36 22.07 -24.49
C ALA A 324 -9.17 20.62 -24.03
N THR A 325 -9.52 20.34 -22.78
CA THR A 325 -9.48 18.98 -22.22
C THR A 325 -10.85 18.60 -21.67
N GLY A 326 -11.12 17.29 -21.59
CA GLY A 326 -12.40 16.78 -21.10
C GLY A 326 -12.47 16.45 -19.63
N ASP A 327 -11.35 16.39 -18.93
CA ASP A 327 -11.28 15.89 -17.55
C ASP A 327 -12.02 14.55 -17.38
N VAL A 328 -11.67 13.60 -18.23
CA VAL A 328 -12.39 12.33 -18.39
C VAL A 328 -12.27 11.45 -17.14
N HIS A 329 -13.40 11.04 -16.59
CA HIS A 329 -13.46 10.14 -15.43
C HIS A 329 -14.13 8.81 -15.77
N PHE A 330 -14.90 8.73 -16.86
CA PHE A 330 -15.53 7.49 -17.32
C PHE A 330 -15.72 7.51 -18.84
N LEU A 331 -15.90 6.33 -19.43
CA LEU A 331 -15.91 6.17 -20.89
C LEU A 331 -17.18 6.71 -21.55
N ASN A 332 -18.34 6.21 -21.15
CA ASN A 332 -19.61 6.53 -21.77
C ASN A 332 -20.49 7.39 -20.86
N PRO A 333 -21.40 8.22 -21.42
CA PRO A 333 -22.31 9.02 -20.59
C PRO A 333 -23.12 8.21 -19.57
N GLU A 334 -23.54 7.00 -19.93
CA GLU A 334 -24.29 6.11 -19.06
C GLU A 334 -23.48 5.54 -17.88
N ASP A 335 -22.16 5.65 -17.91
CA ASP A 335 -21.28 5.17 -16.83
C ASP A 335 -21.24 6.11 -15.62
N GLU A 336 -21.85 7.28 -15.70
CA GLU A 336 -21.87 8.26 -14.62
C GLU A 336 -22.40 7.68 -13.30
N ILE A 337 -23.36 6.75 -13.36
CA ILE A 337 -23.94 6.14 -12.16
C ILE A 337 -22.88 5.43 -11.31
N PHE A 338 -21.90 4.80 -11.92
CA PHE A 338 -20.82 4.11 -11.19
C PHE A 338 -19.99 5.11 -10.39
N ARG A 339 -19.73 6.27 -10.94
CA ARG A 339 -19.01 7.34 -10.25
C ARG A 339 -19.85 7.88 -9.08
N HIS A 340 -21.16 8.06 -9.25
CA HIS A 340 -22.05 8.46 -8.16
C HIS A 340 -21.99 7.49 -6.98
N ILE A 341 -22.03 6.17 -7.26
CA ILE A 341 -21.94 5.13 -6.24
C ILE A 341 -20.59 5.22 -5.48
N LEU A 342 -19.51 5.35 -6.22
CA LEU A 342 -18.16 5.42 -5.64
C LEU A 342 -17.96 6.69 -4.79
N LEU A 343 -18.45 7.84 -5.24
CA LEU A 343 -18.39 9.09 -4.49
C LEU A 343 -19.25 9.04 -3.22
N ALA A 344 -20.42 8.43 -3.30
CA ALA A 344 -21.29 8.26 -2.14
C ALA A 344 -20.63 7.43 -1.03
N THR A 345 -19.85 6.41 -1.38
CA THR A 345 -19.11 5.62 -0.39
C THR A 345 -18.02 6.41 0.32
N LYS A 346 -17.51 7.47 -0.31
CA LYS A 346 -16.52 8.38 0.30
C LYS A 346 -17.15 9.49 1.13
N GLY A 347 -18.49 9.53 1.21
CA GLY A 347 -19.20 10.49 2.02
C GLY A 347 -19.40 11.87 1.40
N PHE A 348 -19.28 12.00 0.08
CA PHE A 348 -19.54 13.26 -0.61
C PHE A 348 -21.04 13.54 -0.65
N ASP A 349 -21.44 14.69 -0.13
CA ASP A 349 -22.86 15.13 -0.08
C ASP A 349 -23.45 15.39 -1.48
N ASP A 350 -22.59 15.71 -2.45
CA ASP A 350 -22.96 16.02 -3.82
C ASP A 350 -22.73 14.85 -4.79
N ALA A 351 -22.67 13.61 -4.26
CA ALA A 351 -22.38 12.42 -5.06
C ALA A 351 -23.36 12.22 -6.23
N ASP A 352 -24.64 12.62 -6.07
CA ASP A 352 -25.68 12.44 -7.10
C ASP A 352 -25.82 13.62 -8.07
N LYS A 353 -25.01 14.65 -7.90
CA LYS A 353 -25.08 15.81 -8.83
C LYS A 353 -24.49 15.46 -10.17
N PRO A 354 -25.14 15.86 -11.29
CA PRO A 354 -24.63 15.56 -12.61
C PRO A 354 -23.24 16.16 -12.84
N MET A 355 -22.31 15.32 -13.26
CA MET A 355 -20.96 15.68 -13.68
C MET A 355 -20.59 14.84 -14.89
N PRO A 356 -20.95 15.27 -16.11
CA PRO A 356 -20.80 14.46 -17.33
C PRO A 356 -19.35 14.45 -17.82
N LEU A 357 -18.48 13.79 -17.07
CA LEU A 357 -17.05 13.71 -17.33
C LEU A 357 -16.70 12.49 -18.18
N TYR A 358 -17.48 12.26 -19.23
CA TYR A 358 -17.27 11.13 -20.14
C TYR A 358 -16.25 11.46 -21.24
N PHE A 359 -15.74 10.42 -21.86
CA PHE A 359 -14.80 10.55 -22.98
C PHE A 359 -15.52 11.07 -24.22
N ARG A 360 -15.18 12.30 -24.63
CA ARG A 360 -15.76 12.96 -25.80
C ARG A 360 -14.88 12.74 -27.02
N THR A 361 -15.50 12.52 -28.18
CA THR A 361 -14.78 12.46 -29.45
C THR A 361 -14.31 13.87 -29.86
N THR A 362 -13.44 13.93 -30.88
CA THR A 362 -13.02 15.21 -31.46
C THR A 362 -14.23 16.05 -31.91
N ASP A 363 -15.19 15.43 -32.59
CA ASP A 363 -16.39 16.14 -33.02
C ASP A 363 -17.21 16.66 -31.84
N ASP A 364 -17.36 15.87 -30.80
CA ASP A 364 -18.01 16.30 -29.55
C ASP A 364 -17.34 17.51 -28.94
N MET A 365 -16.02 17.47 -28.85
CA MET A 365 -15.23 18.58 -28.28
C MET A 365 -15.34 19.84 -29.15
N LEU A 366 -15.31 19.69 -30.47
CA LEU A 366 -15.49 20.83 -31.39
C LEU A 366 -16.86 21.51 -31.20
N ARG A 367 -17.91 20.71 -31.01
CA ARG A 367 -19.25 21.26 -30.69
C ARG A 367 -19.27 21.97 -29.33
N GLU A 368 -18.62 21.42 -28.33
CA GLU A 368 -18.57 22.03 -27.00
C GLU A 368 -17.91 23.43 -27.00
N PHE A 369 -16.98 23.67 -27.90
CA PHE A 369 -16.23 24.94 -27.98
C PHE A 369 -16.63 25.78 -29.21
N SER A 370 -17.72 25.46 -29.88
CA SER A 370 -18.19 26.18 -31.06
C SER A 370 -18.44 27.67 -30.84
N TYR A 371 -18.73 28.06 -29.61
CA TYR A 371 -18.93 29.48 -29.23
C TYR A 371 -17.66 30.34 -29.36
N LEU A 372 -16.49 29.73 -29.46
CA LEU A 372 -15.21 30.43 -29.69
C LEU A 372 -15.00 30.79 -31.16
N GLY A 373 -15.85 30.30 -32.04
CA GLY A 373 -15.69 30.37 -33.49
C GLY A 373 -14.98 29.10 -34.02
N GLU A 374 -15.29 28.76 -35.29
CA GLU A 374 -14.79 27.52 -35.89
C GLU A 374 -13.26 27.41 -35.84
N ASP A 375 -12.55 28.47 -36.23
CA ASP A 375 -11.07 28.47 -36.26
C ASP A 375 -10.45 28.31 -34.88
N LYS A 376 -10.97 29.04 -33.89
CA LYS A 376 -10.47 28.97 -32.53
C LYS A 376 -10.81 27.64 -31.86
N ALA A 377 -12.01 27.10 -32.14
CA ALA A 377 -12.40 25.77 -31.63
C ALA A 377 -11.45 24.69 -32.18
N LEU A 378 -11.15 24.73 -33.47
CA LEU A 378 -10.19 23.81 -34.06
C LEU A 378 -8.80 23.94 -33.45
N GLU A 379 -8.35 25.19 -33.20
CA GLU A 379 -7.05 25.47 -32.59
C GLU A 379 -6.93 24.84 -31.18
N VAL A 380 -7.92 25.07 -30.33
CA VAL A 380 -7.84 24.60 -28.91
C VAL A 380 -8.12 23.12 -28.76
N VAL A 381 -8.95 22.51 -29.64
CA VAL A 381 -9.34 21.10 -29.54
C VAL A 381 -8.35 20.18 -30.28
N VAL A 382 -7.86 20.59 -31.43
CA VAL A 382 -7.05 19.72 -32.32
C VAL A 382 -5.62 20.22 -32.43
N THR A 383 -5.41 21.44 -32.88
CA THR A 383 -4.09 21.95 -33.23
C THR A 383 -3.16 22.01 -32.02
N ASN A 384 -3.58 22.69 -30.96
CA ASN A 384 -2.73 22.91 -29.77
C ASN A 384 -2.46 21.63 -28.99
N PRO A 385 -3.43 20.73 -28.75
CA PRO A 385 -3.13 19.46 -28.11
C PRO A 385 -2.10 18.63 -28.88
N ASN A 386 -2.19 18.58 -30.20
CA ASN A 386 -1.19 17.89 -31.03
C ASN A 386 0.18 18.52 -30.95
N LEU A 387 0.26 19.87 -30.93
CA LEU A 387 1.54 20.59 -30.76
C LEU A 387 2.20 20.27 -29.43
N VAL A 388 1.44 20.20 -28.35
CA VAL A 388 1.97 19.82 -27.04
C VAL A 388 2.43 18.36 -27.05
N ALA A 389 1.67 17.47 -27.64
CA ALA A 389 2.07 16.07 -27.77
C ALA A 389 3.37 15.93 -28.58
N ASP A 390 3.54 16.70 -29.64
CA ASP A 390 4.74 16.70 -30.47
C ASP A 390 5.98 17.26 -29.72
N MET A 391 5.80 18.04 -28.70
CA MET A 391 6.88 18.53 -27.84
C MET A 391 7.45 17.41 -26.95
N CYS A 392 6.68 16.35 -26.72
CA CYS A 392 7.11 15.23 -25.89
C CYS A 392 7.84 14.17 -26.69
N GLU A 393 8.98 13.71 -26.18
CA GLU A 393 9.70 12.58 -26.74
C GLU A 393 9.00 11.27 -26.39
N SER A 394 9.32 10.20 -27.12
CA SER A 394 8.88 8.86 -26.73
C SER A 394 9.59 8.44 -25.45
N LEU A 395 8.84 8.22 -24.40
CA LEU A 395 9.33 7.89 -23.07
C LEU A 395 8.74 6.58 -22.57
N ARG A 396 9.53 5.89 -21.75
CA ARG A 396 9.01 4.78 -20.95
C ARG A 396 8.95 5.21 -19.48
N PRO A 397 7.80 5.02 -18.80
CA PRO A 397 7.69 5.32 -17.38
C PRO A 397 8.68 4.55 -16.52
N VAL A 398 9.01 3.30 -16.92
CA VAL A 398 9.98 2.45 -16.24
C VAL A 398 10.99 1.93 -17.28
N PRO A 399 12.31 1.93 -17.00
CA PRO A 399 13.31 1.44 -17.95
C PRO A 399 13.10 -0.03 -18.34
N HIS A 400 13.66 -0.46 -19.47
CA HIS A 400 13.57 -1.84 -19.97
C HIS A 400 14.49 -2.83 -19.25
N ASN A 401 15.64 -2.36 -18.77
CA ASN A 401 16.71 -3.22 -18.29
C ASN A 401 16.55 -3.55 -16.81
N LEU A 402 17.14 -4.66 -16.40
CA LEU A 402 17.26 -4.99 -14.98
C LEU A 402 18.39 -4.15 -14.36
N PHE A 403 18.06 -3.42 -13.31
CA PHE A 403 19.00 -2.63 -12.53
C PHE A 403 19.21 -3.31 -11.18
N ALA A 404 20.23 -4.13 -11.07
CA ALA A 404 20.56 -4.84 -9.84
C ALA A 404 21.64 -4.09 -9.05
N PRO A 405 21.54 -4.05 -7.72
CA PRO A 405 22.60 -3.50 -6.88
C PRO A 405 23.85 -4.36 -7.02
N LYS A 406 25.01 -3.82 -6.66
CA LYS A 406 26.27 -4.55 -6.63
C LYS A 406 26.65 -4.87 -5.19
N ILE A 407 27.16 -6.07 -4.98
CA ILE A 407 27.78 -6.49 -3.72
C ILE A 407 29.24 -6.79 -4.04
N GLU A 408 30.17 -6.20 -3.29
CA GLU A 408 31.58 -6.40 -3.46
C GLU A 408 31.95 -7.89 -3.29
N ASN A 409 32.72 -8.43 -4.24
CA ASN A 409 33.16 -9.83 -4.24
C ASN A 409 32.03 -10.87 -4.27
N SER A 410 30.87 -10.54 -4.80
CA SER A 410 29.71 -11.46 -4.77
C SER A 410 29.99 -12.79 -5.47
N VAL A 411 30.68 -12.77 -6.61
CA VAL A 411 31.00 -14.00 -7.36
C VAL A 411 31.98 -14.88 -6.58
N GLU A 412 33.07 -14.30 -6.08
CA GLU A 412 34.12 -15.00 -5.34
C GLU A 412 33.57 -15.56 -4.03
N ASP A 413 32.78 -14.78 -3.31
CA ASP A 413 32.16 -15.19 -2.05
C ASP A 413 31.16 -16.32 -2.27
N LEU A 414 30.34 -16.24 -3.33
CA LEU A 414 29.39 -17.30 -3.67
C LEU A 414 30.09 -18.60 -3.98
N LYS A 415 31.13 -18.58 -4.82
CA LYS A 415 31.95 -19.74 -5.15
C LYS A 415 32.62 -20.33 -3.91
N SER A 416 33.18 -19.50 -3.06
CA SER A 416 33.83 -19.92 -1.81
C SER A 416 32.87 -20.65 -0.87
N LEU A 417 31.65 -20.11 -0.68
CA LEU A 417 30.60 -20.72 0.13
C LEU A 417 30.17 -22.08 -0.46
N VAL A 418 29.93 -22.12 -1.75
CA VAL A 418 29.44 -23.33 -2.44
C VAL A 418 30.46 -24.45 -2.36
N TYR A 419 31.71 -24.20 -2.79
CA TYR A 419 32.73 -25.24 -2.78
C TYR A 419 33.17 -25.62 -1.37
N GLY A 420 33.17 -24.69 -0.42
CA GLY A 420 33.43 -24.97 0.98
C GLY A 420 32.46 -25.98 1.56
N LYS A 421 31.17 -25.81 1.37
CA LYS A 421 30.14 -26.74 1.83
C LYS A 421 30.16 -28.04 1.04
N LEU A 422 30.37 -27.96 -0.27
CA LEU A 422 30.48 -29.13 -1.15
C LEU A 422 31.51 -30.10 -0.61
N HIS A 423 32.72 -29.63 -0.32
CA HIS A 423 33.80 -30.47 0.18
C HIS A 423 33.60 -30.93 1.61
N ARG A 424 32.94 -30.14 2.46
CA ARG A 424 32.59 -30.57 3.81
C ARG A 424 31.60 -31.72 3.83
N LEU A 425 30.62 -31.70 2.91
CA LEU A 425 29.58 -32.72 2.86
C LEU A 425 29.98 -33.96 2.05
N TYR A 426 30.64 -33.77 0.92
CA TYR A 426 30.88 -34.83 -0.07
C TYR A 426 32.37 -35.18 -0.26
N GLY A 427 33.26 -34.53 0.49
CA GLY A 427 34.68 -34.74 0.39
C GLY A 427 35.33 -34.02 -0.79
N GLU A 428 36.63 -34.24 -0.98
CA GLU A 428 37.44 -33.57 -2.03
C GLU A 428 37.18 -34.12 -3.43
N ASN A 429 36.73 -35.37 -3.54
CA ASN A 429 36.41 -36.03 -4.80
C ASN A 429 34.93 -36.47 -4.84
N PRO A 430 34.01 -35.54 -4.93
CA PRO A 430 32.58 -35.89 -4.98
C PRO A 430 32.24 -36.59 -6.29
N PRO A 431 31.11 -37.36 -6.33
CA PRO A 431 30.63 -37.96 -7.57
C PRO A 431 30.42 -36.94 -8.69
N GLU A 432 30.61 -37.33 -9.94
CA GLU A 432 30.49 -36.49 -11.12
C GLU A 432 29.12 -35.77 -11.20
N LEU A 433 28.06 -36.46 -10.84
CA LEU A 433 26.71 -35.87 -10.85
C LEU A 433 26.64 -34.59 -10.01
N ILE A 434 27.26 -34.60 -8.82
CA ILE A 434 27.31 -33.43 -7.92
C ILE A 434 28.12 -32.30 -8.55
N THR A 435 29.33 -32.60 -8.99
CA THR A 435 30.26 -31.61 -9.56
C THR A 435 29.66 -30.95 -10.78
N LYS A 436 29.12 -31.77 -11.70
CA LYS A 436 28.51 -31.29 -12.94
C LYS A 436 27.32 -30.36 -12.69
N ARG A 437 26.45 -30.73 -11.78
CA ARG A 437 25.28 -29.89 -11.46
C ARG A 437 25.69 -28.57 -10.84
N VAL A 438 26.62 -28.58 -9.88
CA VAL A 438 27.15 -27.35 -9.25
C VAL A 438 27.78 -26.43 -10.29
N GLU A 439 28.61 -26.96 -11.18
CA GLU A 439 29.26 -26.18 -12.24
C GLU A 439 28.21 -25.59 -13.20
N THR A 440 27.21 -26.34 -13.60
CA THR A 440 26.15 -25.88 -14.50
C THR A 440 25.34 -24.76 -13.86
N GLU A 441 24.94 -24.92 -12.62
CA GLU A 441 24.18 -23.91 -11.89
C GLU A 441 24.99 -22.65 -11.68
N LEU A 442 26.25 -22.76 -11.23
CA LEU A 442 27.13 -21.59 -11.04
C LEU A 442 27.38 -20.85 -12.36
N HIS A 443 27.56 -21.57 -13.47
CA HIS A 443 27.70 -20.97 -14.77
C HIS A 443 26.50 -20.12 -15.16
N ASP A 444 25.30 -20.66 -15.03
CA ASP A 444 24.05 -19.96 -15.35
C ASP A 444 23.84 -18.75 -14.44
N ILE A 445 24.07 -18.90 -13.14
CA ILE A 445 23.90 -17.83 -12.16
C ILE A 445 24.87 -16.67 -12.44
N ILE A 446 26.14 -16.98 -12.67
CA ILE A 446 27.19 -15.97 -12.85
C ILE A 446 27.06 -15.29 -14.21
N SER A 447 26.81 -16.06 -15.27
CA SER A 447 26.68 -15.51 -16.64
C SER A 447 25.47 -14.60 -16.80
N CYS A 448 24.40 -14.85 -16.05
CA CYS A 448 23.19 -14.03 -16.04
C CYS A 448 23.22 -12.91 -14.98
N HIS A 449 24.31 -12.75 -14.25
CA HIS A 449 24.51 -11.73 -13.20
C HIS A 449 23.52 -11.87 -12.02
N TYR A 450 23.14 -13.10 -11.68
CA TYR A 450 22.23 -13.38 -10.56
C TYR A 450 22.97 -13.59 -9.23
N ASP A 451 24.30 -13.52 -9.23
CA ASP A 451 25.13 -13.68 -8.03
C ASP A 451 24.77 -12.70 -6.90
N VAL A 452 24.39 -11.48 -7.23
CA VAL A 452 23.95 -10.47 -6.24
C VAL A 452 22.68 -10.89 -5.56
N ILE A 453 21.71 -11.45 -6.30
CA ILE A 453 20.45 -11.94 -5.76
C ILE A 453 20.71 -13.07 -4.77
N TYR A 454 21.56 -14.03 -5.16
CA TYR A 454 21.97 -15.14 -4.28
C TYR A 454 22.69 -14.64 -3.03
N MET A 455 23.65 -13.74 -3.18
CA MET A 455 24.42 -13.24 -2.04
C MET A 455 23.59 -12.35 -1.12
N SER A 456 22.64 -11.58 -1.65
CA SER A 456 21.69 -10.82 -0.83
C SER A 456 20.86 -11.76 0.05
N ALA A 457 20.30 -12.81 -0.56
CA ALA A 457 19.53 -13.81 0.18
C ALA A 457 20.39 -14.55 1.20
N GLN A 458 21.61 -14.94 0.82
CA GLN A 458 22.54 -15.63 1.72
C GLN A 458 22.85 -14.79 2.96
N LYS A 459 23.14 -13.51 2.78
CA LYS A 459 23.47 -12.60 3.89
C LYS A 459 22.27 -12.40 4.81
N LEU A 460 21.07 -12.29 4.27
CA LEU A 460 19.84 -12.18 5.05
C LEU A 460 19.57 -13.44 5.88
N VAL A 461 19.69 -14.61 5.28
CA VAL A 461 19.49 -15.89 5.97
C VAL A 461 20.55 -16.06 7.06
N GLN A 462 21.80 -15.78 6.76
CA GLN A 462 22.90 -15.90 7.75
C GLN A 462 22.68 -14.97 8.95
N ASN A 463 22.27 -13.73 8.70
CA ASN A 463 21.97 -12.78 9.77
C ASN A 463 20.83 -13.28 10.67
N SER A 464 19.78 -13.86 10.10
CA SER A 464 18.69 -14.46 10.88
C SER A 464 19.17 -15.65 11.72
N LEU A 465 19.99 -16.53 11.14
CA LEU A 465 20.53 -17.70 11.83
C LEU A 465 21.47 -17.31 13.00
N GLU A 466 22.26 -16.27 12.82
CA GLU A 466 23.13 -15.72 13.88
C GLU A 466 22.33 -15.18 15.06
N HIS A 467 21.10 -14.70 14.80
CA HIS A 467 20.16 -14.26 15.84
C HIS A 467 19.28 -15.41 16.37
N GLY A 468 19.51 -16.62 15.89
CA GLY A 468 18.86 -17.82 16.40
C GLY A 468 17.53 -18.20 15.76
N TYR A 469 17.13 -17.54 14.67
CA TYR A 469 15.88 -17.84 13.98
C TYR A 469 16.14 -18.60 12.68
N LEU A 470 15.43 -19.72 12.49
CA LEU A 470 15.42 -20.43 11.21
C LEU A 470 14.72 -19.60 10.15
N VAL A 471 15.10 -19.81 8.90
CA VAL A 471 14.47 -19.19 7.75
C VAL A 471 13.92 -20.25 6.83
N GLY A 472 12.63 -20.18 6.49
CA GLY A 472 12.04 -21.00 5.44
C GLY A 472 12.22 -20.31 4.10
N SER A 473 12.59 -21.05 3.07
CA SER A 473 12.59 -20.54 1.72
C SER A 473 11.22 -20.78 1.08
N ARG A 474 10.74 -19.80 0.34
CA ARG A 474 9.48 -19.89 -0.38
C ARG A 474 9.74 -19.74 -1.88
N GLY A 475 8.92 -20.38 -2.72
CA GLY A 475 9.10 -20.38 -4.17
C GLY A 475 10.04 -21.49 -4.64
N SER A 476 10.70 -21.25 -5.76
CA SER A 476 11.46 -22.28 -6.48
C SER A 476 12.94 -22.38 -6.07
N VAL A 477 13.39 -21.56 -5.12
CA VAL A 477 14.81 -21.49 -4.73
C VAL A 477 15.35 -22.83 -4.20
N GLY A 478 14.49 -23.66 -3.60
CA GLY A 478 14.84 -25.00 -3.15
C GLY A 478 15.19 -25.97 -4.29
N SER A 479 15.00 -25.58 -5.55
CA SER A 479 15.45 -26.33 -6.73
C SER A 479 16.94 -26.11 -7.01
N SER A 480 17.56 -25.10 -6.42
CA SER A 480 18.96 -24.75 -6.66
C SER A 480 19.87 -25.41 -5.64
N ILE A 481 20.82 -26.23 -6.13
CA ILE A 481 21.85 -26.80 -5.26
C ILE A 481 22.87 -25.76 -4.82
N VAL A 482 23.08 -24.72 -5.61
CA VAL A 482 23.93 -23.59 -5.23
C VAL A 482 23.30 -22.84 -4.06
N ALA A 483 21.99 -22.69 -4.03
CA ALA A 483 21.28 -22.10 -2.90
C ALA A 483 21.44 -22.94 -1.62
N TYR A 484 21.38 -24.27 -1.76
CA TYR A 484 21.66 -25.16 -0.64
C TYR A 484 23.09 -25.06 -0.13
N MET A 485 24.06 -25.11 -1.04
CA MET A 485 25.48 -25.04 -0.69
C MET A 485 25.89 -23.68 -0.12
N SER A 486 25.28 -22.61 -0.54
CA SER A 486 25.54 -21.25 0.00
C SER A 486 24.79 -20.96 1.31
N GLY A 487 23.89 -21.83 1.73
CA GLY A 487 23.14 -21.67 2.98
C GLY A 487 21.84 -20.89 2.88
N ILE A 488 21.34 -20.63 1.68
CA ILE A 488 20.06 -19.90 1.46
C ILE A 488 18.88 -20.80 1.82
N THR A 489 18.95 -22.08 1.47
CA THR A 489 17.89 -23.06 1.74
C THR A 489 18.46 -24.31 2.42
N GLU A 490 17.62 -25.01 3.16
CA GLU A 490 17.94 -26.30 3.75
C GLU A 490 17.56 -27.46 2.80
N VAL A 491 17.00 -27.17 1.63
CA VAL A 491 16.54 -28.16 0.67
C VAL A 491 17.68 -28.61 -0.22
N ASN A 492 18.08 -29.89 -0.09
CA ASN A 492 19.05 -30.54 -0.95
C ASN A 492 18.32 -31.07 -2.19
N SER A 493 18.49 -30.45 -3.34
CA SER A 493 17.77 -30.75 -4.57
C SER A 493 18.36 -31.91 -5.39
N PHE A 494 19.46 -32.52 -4.95
CA PHE A 494 19.98 -33.73 -5.59
C PHE A 494 18.98 -34.90 -5.51
N PRO A 495 19.09 -35.89 -6.39
CA PRO A 495 18.36 -37.14 -6.23
C PRO A 495 18.67 -37.82 -4.88
N PRO A 496 17.80 -38.71 -4.39
CA PRO A 496 18.04 -39.44 -3.14
C PRO A 496 19.39 -40.13 -3.14
N HIS A 497 20.14 -40.00 -2.04
CA HIS A 497 21.51 -40.52 -1.94
C HIS A 497 21.90 -40.81 -0.48
N TYR A 498 22.92 -41.58 -0.33
CA TYR A 498 23.60 -41.83 0.93
C TYR A 498 24.93 -41.07 0.95
N ARG A 499 25.23 -40.46 2.09
CA ARG A 499 26.46 -39.69 2.33
C ARG A 499 27.08 -40.14 3.65
N CYS A 500 28.36 -40.56 3.60
CA CYS A 500 29.08 -40.91 4.82
C CYS A 500 29.41 -39.67 5.63
N PRO A 501 29.04 -39.57 6.92
CA PRO A 501 29.34 -38.44 7.79
C PRO A 501 30.79 -38.41 8.30
N ASN A 502 31.53 -39.50 8.20
CA ASN A 502 32.91 -39.59 8.67
C ASN A 502 33.82 -38.64 7.90
N PRO A 503 34.46 -37.63 8.57
CA PRO A 503 35.31 -36.66 7.90
C PRO A 503 36.47 -37.27 7.11
N ALA A 504 36.95 -38.44 7.50
CA ALA A 504 38.03 -39.13 6.83
C ALA A 504 37.56 -39.95 5.61
N CYS A 505 36.26 -40.21 5.45
CA CYS A 505 35.71 -41.05 4.39
C CYS A 505 34.93 -40.26 3.35
N LYS A 506 33.84 -39.66 3.74
CA LYS A 506 32.95 -38.87 2.89
C LYS A 506 32.45 -39.58 1.64
N TYR A 507 32.36 -40.89 1.66
CA TYR A 507 31.84 -41.67 0.53
C TYR A 507 30.37 -41.35 0.28
N THR A 508 30.03 -41.08 -0.99
CA THR A 508 28.67 -40.74 -1.42
C THR A 508 28.23 -41.65 -2.56
N THR A 509 27.02 -42.14 -2.51
CA THR A 509 26.47 -43.01 -3.59
C THR A 509 25.03 -42.60 -3.92
N PHE A 510 24.74 -42.54 -5.21
CA PHE A 510 23.38 -42.37 -5.75
C PHE A 510 22.76 -43.76 -6.14
N ASP A 511 23.53 -44.83 -6.00
CA ASP A 511 23.02 -46.19 -6.16
C ASP A 511 22.27 -46.56 -4.89
N VAL A 512 20.99 -46.30 -4.89
CA VAL A 512 20.10 -46.43 -3.73
C VAL A 512 18.90 -47.30 -4.12
N PRO A 513 18.18 -47.90 -3.13
CA PRO A 513 16.95 -48.63 -3.42
C PRO A 513 15.97 -47.77 -4.23
N LYS A 514 15.32 -48.35 -5.22
CA LYS A 514 14.34 -47.71 -6.07
C LYS A 514 12.99 -47.52 -5.36
N GLY A 515 12.22 -46.52 -5.83
CA GLY A 515 10.85 -46.30 -5.34
C GLY A 515 10.76 -45.25 -4.22
N TYR A 516 11.81 -44.53 -3.95
CA TYR A 516 11.82 -43.46 -2.96
C TYR A 516 11.90 -42.05 -3.63
N GLY A 517 10.97 -41.19 -3.30
CA GLY A 517 10.90 -39.83 -3.85
C GLY A 517 11.84 -38.84 -3.18
N CYS A 518 12.29 -39.13 -1.95
CA CYS A 518 13.28 -38.30 -1.26
C CYS A 518 14.23 -39.17 -0.42
N GLY A 519 15.41 -38.61 -0.13
CA GLY A 519 16.45 -39.33 0.61
C GLY A 519 16.10 -39.63 2.06
N ALA A 520 15.27 -38.81 2.69
CA ALA A 520 14.85 -39.01 4.09
C ALA A 520 14.14 -40.36 4.30
N ASP A 521 13.45 -40.87 3.28
CA ASP A 521 12.68 -42.12 3.35
C ASP A 521 13.51 -43.39 3.05
N LEU A 522 14.76 -43.19 2.61
CA LEU A 522 15.63 -44.36 2.31
C LEU A 522 15.83 -45.24 3.54
N PRO A 523 15.96 -46.58 3.36
CA PRO A 523 16.29 -47.45 4.47
C PRO A 523 17.63 -47.06 5.10
N ASP A 524 17.75 -47.26 6.41
CA ASP A 524 19.03 -47.05 7.11
C ASP A 524 20.09 -47.99 6.55
N ALA A 525 21.28 -47.46 6.31
CA ALA A 525 22.38 -48.22 5.76
C ALA A 525 23.71 -47.74 6.35
N VAL A 526 24.74 -48.56 6.22
CA VAL A 526 26.10 -48.26 6.70
C VAL A 526 27.05 -48.10 5.52
N CYS A 527 28.05 -47.24 5.67
CA CYS A 527 29.06 -47.02 4.65
C CYS A 527 29.86 -48.32 4.39
N PRO A 528 29.93 -48.80 3.14
CA PRO A 528 30.69 -50.02 2.85
C PRO A 528 32.20 -49.81 2.96
N LYS A 529 32.68 -48.57 3.05
CA LYS A 529 34.12 -48.25 3.16
C LYS A 529 34.59 -48.10 4.59
N CYS A 530 33.79 -47.52 5.51
CA CYS A 530 34.22 -47.27 6.87
C CYS A 530 33.26 -47.79 7.96
N GLY A 531 32.10 -48.28 7.58
CA GLY A 531 31.15 -48.81 8.52
C GLY A 531 30.29 -47.83 9.29
N SER A 532 30.48 -46.54 9.04
CA SER A 532 29.68 -45.46 9.68
C SER A 532 28.26 -45.46 9.13
N LYS A 533 27.28 -45.12 9.96
CA LYS A 533 25.89 -44.97 9.52
C LYS A 533 25.79 -43.86 8.49
N PHE A 534 25.20 -44.11 7.35
CA PHE A 534 24.98 -43.09 6.30
C PHE A 534 23.98 -42.06 6.73
N ASP A 535 24.29 -40.80 6.36
CA ASP A 535 23.31 -39.71 6.26
C ASP A 535 22.49 -39.93 4.98
N LYS A 536 21.20 -39.65 5.06
CA LYS A 536 20.25 -39.77 3.95
C LYS A 536 19.78 -38.38 3.53
N ASP A 537 19.85 -38.04 2.26
CA ASP A 537 19.50 -36.73 1.77
C ASP A 537 19.02 -36.78 0.31
N GLY A 538 18.53 -35.65 -0.19
CA GLY A 538 18.11 -35.50 -1.57
C GLY A 538 16.61 -35.49 -1.77
N PHE A 539 16.07 -34.47 -2.39
CA PHE A 539 14.65 -34.32 -2.67
C PHE A 539 14.29 -34.42 -4.16
N ASN A 540 15.29 -34.60 -5.03
CA ASN A 540 15.13 -34.79 -6.46
C ASN A 540 14.31 -33.69 -7.14
N ILE A 541 14.82 -32.48 -7.12
CA ILE A 541 14.17 -31.31 -7.73
C ILE A 541 15.01 -30.78 -8.88
N PRO A 542 14.45 -30.67 -10.11
CA PRO A 542 15.18 -30.13 -11.25
C PRO A 542 15.51 -28.63 -11.08
N PHE A 543 16.72 -28.21 -11.44
CA PHE A 543 17.15 -26.81 -11.42
C PHE A 543 16.33 -25.92 -12.37
N GLU A 544 15.96 -26.45 -13.51
CA GLU A 544 15.22 -25.77 -14.55
C GLU A 544 13.87 -25.18 -14.05
N THR A 545 13.30 -25.77 -13.01
CA THR A 545 12.07 -25.24 -12.39
C THR A 545 12.29 -23.89 -11.70
N PHE A 546 13.56 -23.53 -11.44
CA PHE A 546 13.92 -22.24 -10.82
C PHE A 546 14.40 -21.20 -11.85
N LEU A 547 15.40 -21.52 -12.64
CA LEU A 547 15.99 -20.57 -13.58
C LEU A 547 15.69 -20.88 -15.05
N GLY A 548 14.96 -21.94 -15.35
CA GLY A 548 14.74 -22.37 -16.72
C GLY A 548 16.02 -22.98 -17.33
N PHE A 549 16.09 -23.02 -18.66
CA PHE A 549 17.27 -23.49 -19.37
C PHE A 549 18.19 -22.31 -19.66
N GLY A 550 19.47 -22.42 -19.29
CA GLY A 550 20.47 -21.37 -19.53
C GLY A 550 20.22 -20.06 -18.73
N GLY A 551 19.41 -20.10 -17.69
CA GLY A 551 19.11 -18.95 -16.88
C GLY A 551 18.14 -17.93 -17.50
N ASP A 552 17.29 -18.38 -18.43
CA ASP A 552 16.33 -17.54 -19.14
C ASP A 552 15.15 -17.04 -18.26
N LYS A 553 14.99 -17.61 -17.07
CA LYS A 553 13.99 -17.19 -16.09
C LYS A 553 14.66 -16.42 -14.95
N VAL A 554 14.16 -15.23 -14.64
CA VAL A 554 14.70 -14.42 -13.52
C VAL A 554 14.39 -15.10 -12.18
N PRO A 555 15.40 -15.26 -11.28
CA PRO A 555 15.16 -15.92 -10.00
C PRO A 555 14.27 -15.09 -9.07
N ASP A 556 13.38 -15.77 -8.40
CA ASP A 556 12.51 -15.21 -7.36
C ASP A 556 12.80 -15.94 -6.04
N ILE A 557 13.54 -15.29 -5.16
CA ILE A 557 13.92 -15.85 -3.87
C ILE A 557 13.07 -15.21 -2.78
N ASP A 558 12.09 -15.97 -2.29
CA ASP A 558 11.22 -15.56 -1.20
C ASP A 558 11.69 -16.22 0.10
N LEU A 559 11.83 -15.43 1.15
CA LEU A 559 12.31 -15.87 2.44
C LEU A 559 11.23 -15.68 3.51
N ASN A 560 10.97 -16.71 4.29
CA ASN A 560 10.07 -16.69 5.43
C ASN A 560 10.86 -16.52 6.72
N PHE A 561 10.86 -15.33 7.27
CA PHE A 561 11.48 -15.01 8.55
C PHE A 561 10.48 -15.18 9.69
N SER A 562 10.96 -15.37 10.91
CA SER A 562 10.13 -15.21 12.09
C SER A 562 9.48 -13.82 12.09
N GLY A 563 8.20 -13.75 12.43
CA GLY A 563 7.50 -12.47 12.55
C GLY A 563 8.17 -11.52 13.55
N GLU A 564 8.88 -12.07 14.55
CA GLU A 564 9.63 -11.30 15.53
C GLU A 564 10.96 -10.75 14.99
N TYR A 565 11.49 -11.38 13.93
CA TYR A 565 12.75 -10.99 13.31
C TYR A 565 12.57 -10.15 12.03
N GLN A 566 11.42 -10.19 11.40
CA GLN A 566 11.17 -9.57 10.09
C GLN A 566 11.62 -8.10 10.02
N SER A 567 11.31 -7.31 11.03
CA SER A 567 11.72 -5.89 11.06
C SER A 567 13.23 -5.72 11.10
N LYS A 568 13.94 -6.61 11.78
CA LYS A 568 15.41 -6.63 11.82
C LYS A 568 16.01 -7.06 10.48
N ALA A 569 15.35 -7.97 9.77
CA ALA A 569 15.74 -8.36 8.42
C ALA A 569 15.63 -7.18 7.45
N HIS A 570 14.54 -6.42 7.52
CA HIS A 570 14.37 -5.19 6.74
C HIS A 570 15.44 -4.15 7.07
N ALA A 571 15.75 -3.96 8.34
CA ALA A 571 16.82 -3.06 8.79
C ALA A 571 18.18 -3.50 8.27
N TYR A 572 18.44 -4.79 8.22
CA TYR A 572 19.68 -5.34 7.66
C TYR A 572 19.82 -5.08 6.16
N CYS A 573 18.72 -5.14 5.40
CA CYS A 573 18.72 -4.71 4.00
C CYS A 573 19.12 -3.25 3.84
N VAL A 574 18.60 -2.39 4.71
CA VAL A 574 18.95 -0.95 4.71
C VAL A 574 20.45 -0.79 5.02
N GLU A 575 20.99 -1.58 5.95
CA GLU A 575 22.42 -1.57 6.26
C GLU A 575 23.28 -2.01 5.08
N MET A 576 22.85 -3.06 4.35
CA MET A 576 23.58 -3.56 3.18
C MET A 576 23.60 -2.58 2.00
N PHE A 577 22.48 -1.94 1.71
CA PHE A 577 22.29 -1.18 0.46
C PHE A 577 22.16 0.33 0.65
N GLY A 578 21.96 0.80 1.87
CA GLY A 578 21.77 2.20 2.18
C GLY A 578 20.30 2.59 2.31
N LYS A 579 20.01 3.50 3.22
CA LYS A 579 18.64 3.95 3.55
C LYS A 579 17.90 4.57 2.35
N SER A 580 18.62 5.27 1.49
CA SER A 580 18.05 5.94 0.31
C SER A 580 17.88 5.00 -0.89
N HIS A 581 18.24 3.73 -0.76
CA HIS A 581 18.25 2.74 -1.84
C HIS A 581 17.37 1.52 -1.56
N VAL A 582 16.62 1.53 -0.46
CA VAL A 582 15.73 0.44 -0.08
C VAL A 582 14.35 1.01 0.22
N PHE A 583 13.33 0.53 -0.49
CA PHE A 583 11.96 0.99 -0.34
C PHE A 583 11.00 -0.19 -0.27
N ARG A 584 9.94 -0.05 0.51
CA ARG A 584 8.88 -1.04 0.55
C ARG A 584 8.16 -1.07 -0.79
N ALA A 585 7.87 -2.25 -1.32
CA ALA A 585 7.08 -2.37 -2.54
C ALA A 585 5.64 -1.89 -2.29
N GLY A 586 5.15 -1.01 -3.16
CA GLY A 586 3.79 -0.48 -3.06
C GLY A 586 2.77 -1.44 -3.65
N THR A 587 1.55 -1.39 -3.12
CA THR A 587 0.40 -2.11 -3.66
C THR A 587 -0.75 -1.13 -3.89
N ILE A 588 -1.61 -1.47 -4.86
CA ILE A 588 -2.83 -0.71 -5.12
C ILE A 588 -4.01 -1.63 -4.85
N GLY A 589 -4.79 -1.27 -3.82
CA GLY A 589 -6.02 -1.98 -3.50
C GLY A 589 -7.15 -1.49 -4.38
N THR A 590 -7.85 -2.41 -5.04
CA THR A 590 -9.01 -2.11 -5.87
C THR A 590 -10.29 -2.61 -5.23
N VAL A 591 -11.43 -2.11 -5.72
CA VAL A 591 -12.74 -2.55 -5.24
C VAL A 591 -12.98 -3.98 -5.72
N ALA A 592 -13.15 -4.90 -4.77
CA ALA A 592 -13.47 -6.30 -5.05
C ALA A 592 -14.98 -6.45 -5.26
N GLU A 593 -15.39 -7.57 -5.86
CA GLU A 593 -16.78 -7.85 -6.19
C GLU A 593 -17.72 -7.75 -4.98
N LYS A 594 -17.37 -8.39 -3.88
CA LYS A 594 -18.15 -8.37 -2.62
C LYS A 594 -18.28 -6.95 -2.05
N THR A 595 -17.21 -6.20 -2.07
CA THR A 595 -17.20 -4.80 -1.63
C THR A 595 -18.07 -3.93 -2.51
N ALA A 596 -18.02 -4.15 -3.84
CA ALA A 596 -18.86 -3.43 -4.80
C ALA A 596 -20.35 -3.67 -4.56
N PHE A 597 -20.77 -4.91 -4.28
CA PHE A 597 -22.15 -5.21 -3.91
C PHE A 597 -22.57 -4.45 -2.64
N GLY A 598 -21.71 -4.39 -1.64
CA GLY A 598 -21.95 -3.62 -0.42
C GLY A 598 -22.17 -2.14 -0.71
N TYR A 599 -21.36 -1.56 -1.59
CA TYR A 599 -21.49 -0.16 -2.02
C TYR A 599 -22.82 0.10 -2.72
N VAL A 600 -23.21 -0.79 -3.63
CA VAL A 600 -24.47 -0.66 -4.37
C VAL A 600 -25.69 -0.75 -3.42
N LYS A 601 -25.69 -1.72 -2.52
CA LYS A 601 -26.79 -1.89 -1.55
C LYS A 601 -26.93 -0.67 -0.65
N LYS A 602 -25.82 -0.15 -0.14
CA LYS A 602 -25.81 1.05 0.69
C LYS A 602 -26.29 2.28 -0.09
N TYR A 603 -25.82 2.45 -1.32
CA TYR A 603 -26.22 3.56 -2.17
C TYR A 603 -27.73 3.58 -2.42
N LEU A 604 -28.30 2.42 -2.78
CA LEU A 604 -29.74 2.28 -3.03
C LEU A 604 -30.55 2.48 -1.75
N ALA A 605 -30.12 1.89 -0.64
CA ALA A 605 -30.80 1.99 0.65
C ALA A 605 -30.89 3.44 1.16
N GLU A 606 -29.82 4.20 1.07
CA GLU A 606 -29.76 5.61 1.47
C GLU A 606 -30.71 6.50 0.65
N ARG A 607 -31.08 6.07 -0.55
CA ARG A 607 -31.97 6.79 -1.47
C ARG A 607 -33.39 6.22 -1.50
N GLY A 608 -33.69 5.24 -0.64
CA GLY A 608 -34.99 4.59 -0.60
C GLY A 608 -35.36 3.85 -1.87
N LYS A 609 -34.38 3.43 -2.64
CA LYS A 609 -34.54 2.72 -3.91
C LYS A 609 -34.29 1.22 -3.73
N THR A 610 -35.02 0.42 -4.50
CA THR A 610 -34.82 -1.02 -4.58
C THR A 610 -34.50 -1.40 -6.03
N ALA A 611 -33.70 -2.44 -6.21
CA ALA A 611 -33.36 -2.95 -7.52
C ALA A 611 -33.40 -4.47 -7.52
N SER A 612 -33.57 -5.07 -8.68
CA SER A 612 -33.46 -6.50 -8.87
C SER A 612 -32.03 -6.94 -8.61
N ARG A 613 -31.82 -8.21 -8.30
CA ARG A 613 -30.49 -8.76 -8.11
C ARG A 613 -29.62 -8.61 -9.35
N ALA A 614 -30.22 -8.75 -10.53
CA ALA A 614 -29.53 -8.54 -11.81
C ALA A 614 -29.04 -7.10 -11.97
N GLU A 615 -29.84 -6.11 -11.57
CA GLU A 615 -29.46 -4.69 -11.62
C GLU A 615 -28.38 -4.37 -10.58
N GLU A 616 -28.49 -4.93 -9.38
CA GLU A 616 -27.44 -4.79 -8.36
C GLU A 616 -26.12 -5.37 -8.86
N ALA A 617 -26.15 -6.54 -9.54
CA ALA A 617 -24.97 -7.15 -10.11
C ALA A 617 -24.35 -6.30 -11.22
N ARG A 618 -25.18 -5.69 -12.07
CA ARG A 618 -24.72 -4.78 -13.13
C ARG A 618 -24.01 -3.57 -12.55
N LEU A 619 -24.62 -2.93 -11.56
CA LEU A 619 -24.05 -1.75 -10.90
C LEU A 619 -22.75 -2.10 -10.16
N ALA A 620 -22.73 -3.24 -9.49
CA ALA A 620 -21.53 -3.70 -8.80
C ALA A 620 -20.38 -3.99 -9.76
N SER A 621 -20.67 -4.63 -10.90
CA SER A 621 -19.63 -4.95 -11.89
C SER A 621 -18.97 -3.70 -12.49
N GLY A 622 -19.70 -2.59 -12.58
CA GLY A 622 -19.17 -1.32 -13.03
C GLY A 622 -18.25 -0.63 -12.01
N CYS A 623 -18.32 -1.02 -10.76
CA CYS A 623 -17.48 -0.49 -9.67
C CYS A 623 -16.25 -1.37 -9.38
N VAL A 624 -16.22 -2.60 -9.84
CA VAL A 624 -15.13 -3.54 -9.61
C VAL A 624 -13.86 -3.08 -10.33
N GLY A 625 -12.70 -3.21 -9.65
CA GLY A 625 -11.41 -2.90 -10.24
C GLY A 625 -10.99 -1.43 -10.13
N VAL A 626 -11.85 -0.57 -9.60
CA VAL A 626 -11.51 0.83 -9.37
C VAL A 626 -10.57 0.94 -8.16
N ARG A 627 -9.58 1.80 -8.25
CA ARG A 627 -8.65 2.05 -7.15
C ARG A 627 -9.39 2.48 -5.89
N ARG A 628 -9.13 1.78 -4.78
CA ARG A 628 -9.70 2.07 -3.47
C ARG A 628 -8.69 2.73 -2.53
N THR A 629 -7.52 2.13 -2.43
CA THR A 629 -6.46 2.61 -1.54
C THR A 629 -5.09 2.15 -2.03
N THR A 630 -4.06 2.73 -1.46
CA THR A 630 -2.69 2.26 -1.63
C THR A 630 -2.24 1.56 -0.36
N GLY A 631 -1.33 0.64 -0.48
CA GLY A 631 -0.80 -0.11 0.65
C GLY A 631 0.66 -0.47 0.43
N GLN A 632 1.16 -1.33 1.30
CA GLN A 632 2.51 -1.87 1.19
C GLN A 632 2.46 -3.38 1.04
N HIS A 633 3.36 -3.92 0.24
CA HIS A 633 3.55 -5.36 0.15
C HIS A 633 4.05 -5.88 1.51
N PRO A 634 3.49 -6.99 2.05
CA PRO A 634 3.83 -7.44 3.40
C PRO A 634 5.32 -7.74 3.64
N GLY A 635 6.02 -8.20 2.63
CA GLY A 635 7.41 -8.61 2.75
C GLY A 635 8.35 -8.08 1.67
N GLY A 636 7.82 -7.37 0.66
CA GLY A 636 8.61 -6.93 -0.49
C GLY A 636 9.37 -5.64 -0.25
N LEU A 637 10.69 -5.69 -0.47
CA LEU A 637 11.55 -4.51 -0.50
C LEU A 637 12.15 -4.39 -1.90
N VAL A 638 12.10 -3.17 -2.45
CA VAL A 638 12.72 -2.84 -3.72
C VAL A 638 14.09 -2.23 -3.43
N VAL A 639 15.12 -2.77 -4.07
CA VAL A 639 16.51 -2.32 -3.89
C VAL A 639 17.00 -1.67 -5.17
N ILE A 640 17.61 -0.51 -5.01
CA ILE A 640 18.07 0.34 -6.11
C ILE A 640 19.60 0.32 -6.17
N PRO A 641 20.20 0.25 -7.38
CA PRO A 641 21.66 0.33 -7.53
C PRO A 641 22.24 1.62 -6.91
N GLN A 642 23.45 1.54 -6.38
CA GLN A 642 24.14 2.67 -5.72
C GLN A 642 24.33 3.88 -6.63
N GLU A 643 24.52 3.68 -7.92
CA GLU A 643 24.71 4.73 -8.91
C GLU A 643 23.43 5.41 -9.35
N ASN A 644 22.26 4.91 -8.93
CA ASN A 644 20.94 5.46 -9.26
C ASN A 644 20.24 6.02 -8.04
N GLU A 645 19.24 6.85 -8.30
CA GLU A 645 18.29 7.32 -7.29
C GLU A 645 16.91 6.73 -7.59
N ILE A 646 16.03 6.66 -6.59
CA ILE A 646 14.69 6.09 -6.77
C ILE A 646 13.91 6.82 -7.87
N TRP A 647 14.13 8.11 -8.06
CA TRP A 647 13.46 8.92 -9.07
C TRP A 647 13.83 8.57 -10.51
N ASP A 648 14.87 7.77 -10.71
CA ASP A 648 15.17 7.19 -12.02
C ASP A 648 14.17 6.11 -12.43
N PHE A 649 13.38 5.59 -11.48
CA PHE A 649 12.46 4.47 -11.66
C PHE A 649 11.01 4.80 -11.35
N CYS A 650 10.73 5.41 -10.20
CA CYS A 650 9.37 5.75 -9.79
C CYS A 650 9.34 6.78 -8.67
N PRO A 651 8.19 7.45 -8.46
CA PRO A 651 7.96 8.22 -7.25
C PRO A 651 7.81 7.31 -6.02
N VAL A 652 7.93 7.87 -4.85
CA VAL A 652 7.68 7.20 -3.56
C VAL A 652 6.62 7.95 -2.76
N GLN A 653 5.98 7.24 -1.83
CA GLN A 653 4.87 7.78 -1.03
C GLN A 653 4.77 7.08 0.32
N HIS A 654 3.90 7.59 1.18
CA HIS A 654 3.48 6.88 2.38
C HIS A 654 2.27 6.00 2.07
N PRO A 655 2.19 4.76 2.59
CA PRO A 655 1.04 3.88 2.32
C PRO A 655 -0.24 4.45 2.92
N ALA A 656 -1.37 4.20 2.24
CA ALA A 656 -2.71 4.66 2.63
C ALA A 656 -2.83 6.17 2.80
N ASP A 657 -1.99 6.95 2.13
CA ASP A 657 -1.92 8.42 2.23
C ASP A 657 -1.77 8.91 3.68
N ASP A 658 -1.12 8.12 4.54
CA ASP A 658 -0.88 8.47 5.93
C ASP A 658 0.51 9.13 6.08
N PRO A 659 0.58 10.46 6.26
CA PRO A 659 1.85 11.18 6.36
C PRO A 659 2.63 10.85 7.64
N ASN A 660 2.00 10.20 8.62
CA ASN A 660 2.62 9.79 9.87
C ASN A 660 3.18 8.37 9.82
N ALA A 661 2.96 7.64 8.71
CA ALA A 661 3.52 6.31 8.53
C ALA A 661 5.05 6.38 8.42
N ASP A 662 5.75 5.52 9.15
CA ASP A 662 7.21 5.45 9.08
C ASP A 662 7.71 4.81 7.79
N GLN A 663 6.85 4.05 7.11
CA GLN A 663 7.19 3.33 5.90
C GLN A 663 7.10 4.22 4.67
N ILE A 664 8.05 4.05 3.76
CA ILE A 664 8.05 4.68 2.44
C ILE A 664 7.92 3.58 1.40
N THR A 665 6.89 3.68 0.56
CA THR A 665 6.62 2.71 -0.49
C THR A 665 6.86 3.29 -1.87
N THR A 666 7.05 2.42 -2.86
CA THR A 666 6.99 2.83 -4.26
C THR A 666 5.58 3.30 -4.59
N HIS A 667 5.47 4.35 -5.39
CA HIS A 667 4.18 4.87 -5.86
C HIS A 667 3.52 3.92 -6.86
N PHE A 668 4.34 3.36 -7.76
CA PHE A 668 3.87 2.34 -8.70
C PHE A 668 3.70 1.00 -8.00
N GLU A 669 2.71 0.22 -8.42
CA GLU A 669 2.59 -1.15 -8.00
C GLU A 669 3.78 -1.96 -8.49
N TYR A 670 4.32 -2.83 -7.65
CA TYR A 670 5.56 -3.55 -7.95
C TYR A 670 5.51 -4.35 -9.26
N HIS A 671 4.37 -4.96 -9.60
CA HIS A 671 4.25 -5.76 -10.83
C HIS A 671 4.58 -4.99 -12.12
N SER A 672 4.42 -3.67 -12.12
CA SER A 672 4.80 -2.82 -13.26
C SER A 672 6.31 -2.60 -13.38
N MET A 673 7.08 -2.94 -12.35
CA MET A 673 8.54 -2.76 -12.28
C MET A 673 9.31 -4.05 -12.02
N GLU A 674 8.62 -5.19 -12.00
CA GLU A 674 9.20 -6.45 -11.53
C GLU A 674 10.39 -6.93 -12.37
N GLU A 675 10.44 -6.56 -13.65
CA GLU A 675 11.55 -6.86 -14.56
C GLU A 675 12.73 -5.89 -14.45
N ASN A 676 12.57 -4.77 -13.72
CA ASN A 676 13.52 -3.66 -13.73
C ASN A 676 14.33 -3.54 -12.44
N LEU A 677 13.74 -3.82 -11.31
CA LEU A 677 14.38 -3.65 -10.02
C LEU A 677 14.38 -4.96 -9.23
N LEU A 678 15.45 -5.16 -8.45
CA LEU A 678 15.52 -6.29 -7.53
C LEU A 678 14.49 -6.10 -6.41
N LYS A 679 13.65 -7.10 -6.24
CA LYS A 679 12.74 -7.21 -5.11
C LYS A 679 13.20 -8.34 -4.19
N LEU A 680 13.32 -8.03 -2.92
CA LEU A 680 13.59 -9.02 -1.87
C LEU A 680 12.30 -9.25 -1.10
N ASP A 681 11.75 -10.47 -1.19
CA ASP A 681 10.56 -10.87 -0.46
C ASP A 681 10.95 -11.49 0.89
N MET A 682 10.67 -10.76 1.96
CA MET A 682 10.96 -11.16 3.33
C MET A 682 9.67 -11.17 4.13
N LEU A 683 8.97 -12.28 4.04
CA LEU A 683 7.68 -12.45 4.70
C LEU A 683 7.86 -12.87 6.15
N GLY A 684 6.97 -12.39 7.03
CA GLY A 684 6.87 -12.89 8.38
C GLY A 684 6.08 -14.19 8.40
N HIS A 685 6.57 -15.19 9.14
CA HIS A 685 5.96 -16.50 9.28
C HIS A 685 5.97 -16.94 10.73
N ASP A 686 4.94 -17.68 11.15
CA ASP A 686 4.80 -18.11 12.53
C ASP A 686 5.70 -19.30 12.88
N ASP A 687 5.95 -20.17 11.92
CA ASP A 687 6.68 -21.43 12.16
C ASP A 687 8.10 -21.22 12.67
N PRO A 688 8.93 -20.30 12.10
CA PRO A 688 10.24 -20.04 12.66
C PRO A 688 10.20 -19.49 14.10
N THR A 689 9.19 -18.71 14.44
CA THR A 689 9.01 -18.19 15.80
C THR A 689 8.68 -19.30 16.78
N MET A 690 7.75 -20.20 16.40
CA MET A 690 7.40 -21.36 17.22
C MET A 690 8.61 -22.27 17.45
N ILE A 691 9.35 -22.54 16.39
CA ILE A 691 10.56 -23.40 16.49
C ILE A 691 11.58 -22.78 17.42
N ARG A 692 11.84 -21.47 17.31
CA ARG A 692 12.75 -20.76 18.19
C ARG A 692 12.33 -20.88 19.66
N MET A 693 11.06 -20.67 19.94
CA MET A 693 10.53 -20.81 21.31
C MET A 693 10.71 -22.22 21.84
N MET A 694 10.40 -23.23 21.03
CA MET A 694 10.57 -24.62 21.43
C MET A 694 12.04 -24.98 21.62
N GLU A 695 12.93 -24.48 20.79
CA GLU A 695 14.37 -24.66 20.98
C GLU A 695 14.86 -24.04 22.30
N ASP A 696 14.41 -22.84 22.63
CA ASP A 696 14.75 -22.16 23.87
C ASP A 696 14.24 -22.90 25.11
N MET A 697 13.05 -23.49 25.01
CA MET A 697 12.45 -24.24 26.14
C MET A 697 13.06 -25.63 26.34
N THR A 698 13.54 -26.26 25.27
CA THR A 698 13.98 -27.67 25.31
C THR A 698 15.48 -27.84 25.15
N GLY A 699 16.20 -26.86 24.61
CA GLY A 699 17.62 -26.98 24.28
C GLY A 699 17.91 -27.85 23.05
N VAL A 700 16.87 -28.26 22.30
CA VAL A 700 17.01 -29.07 21.08
C VAL A 700 17.25 -28.19 19.87
N ASP A 701 18.25 -28.52 19.04
CA ASP A 701 18.45 -27.89 17.74
C ASP A 701 17.52 -28.54 16.71
N ALA A 702 16.55 -27.77 16.21
CA ALA A 702 15.54 -28.25 15.28
C ALA A 702 16.13 -28.82 13.98
N LYS A 703 17.30 -28.37 13.56
CA LYS A 703 17.99 -28.88 12.37
C LYS A 703 18.41 -30.34 12.51
N THR A 704 18.57 -30.82 13.74
CA THR A 704 18.98 -32.20 14.03
C THR A 704 17.82 -33.19 14.05
N ILE A 705 16.59 -32.72 13.96
CA ILE A 705 15.39 -33.56 13.99
C ILE A 705 15.34 -34.44 12.74
N PRO A 706 15.28 -35.78 12.89
CA PRO A 706 15.21 -36.69 11.74
C PRO A 706 13.86 -36.64 11.08
N LEU A 707 13.83 -36.48 9.73
CA LEU A 707 12.59 -36.41 8.94
C LEU A 707 11.96 -37.80 8.71
N ASP A 708 12.61 -38.89 9.18
CA ASP A 708 12.11 -40.26 9.11
C ASP A 708 11.68 -40.81 10.46
N ASP A 709 11.52 -39.98 11.48
CA ASP A 709 11.09 -40.44 12.79
C ASP A 709 9.69 -41.04 12.74
N LYS A 710 9.60 -42.34 13.07
CA LYS A 710 8.36 -43.12 12.93
C LYS A 710 7.26 -42.67 13.88
N ARG A 711 7.61 -42.29 15.11
CA ARG A 711 6.62 -41.82 16.08
C ARG A 711 5.98 -40.48 15.60
N THR A 712 6.78 -39.58 15.08
CA THR A 712 6.30 -38.32 14.52
C THR A 712 5.43 -38.60 13.30
N MET A 713 5.87 -39.45 12.39
CA MET A 713 5.09 -39.80 11.20
C MET A 713 3.72 -40.39 11.54
N SER A 714 3.64 -41.17 12.60
CA SER A 714 2.41 -41.85 13.01
C SER A 714 1.27 -40.90 13.39
N ILE A 715 1.58 -39.67 13.85
CA ILE A 715 0.53 -38.73 14.27
C ILE A 715 -0.26 -38.16 13.10
N PHE A 716 0.23 -38.27 11.88
CA PHE A 716 -0.50 -37.84 10.70
C PHE A 716 -1.65 -38.75 10.33
N THR A 717 -1.64 -39.96 10.80
CA THR A 717 -2.68 -40.98 10.51
C THR A 717 -3.38 -41.53 11.76
N SER A 718 -2.80 -41.33 12.94
CA SER A 718 -3.30 -41.85 14.21
C SER A 718 -2.93 -40.90 15.36
N SER A 719 -3.74 -40.83 16.39
CA SER A 719 -3.46 -40.06 17.59
C SER A 719 -2.90 -40.89 18.74
N LYS A 720 -2.62 -42.17 18.50
CA LYS A 720 -2.19 -43.11 19.54
C LYS A 720 -0.93 -42.68 20.29
N GLU A 721 0.09 -42.18 19.59
CA GLU A 721 1.33 -41.65 20.18
C GLU A 721 1.11 -40.42 21.05
N LEU A 722 0.00 -39.72 20.87
CA LEU A 722 -0.38 -38.56 21.68
C LEU A 722 -1.19 -38.94 22.92
N GLY A 723 -1.56 -40.24 23.07
CA GLY A 723 -2.22 -40.77 24.27
C GLY A 723 -3.75 -40.82 24.19
N TYR A 724 -4.34 -40.62 23.03
CA TYR A 724 -5.78 -40.81 22.82
C TYR A 724 -6.04 -41.45 21.47
N GLU A 725 -7.22 -42.01 21.28
CA GLU A 725 -7.60 -42.67 20.04
C GLU A 725 -8.93 -42.12 19.53
N ASP A 726 -9.02 -41.90 18.22
CA ASP A 726 -10.22 -41.54 17.44
C ASP A 726 -11.29 -40.76 18.22
N ASP A 727 -10.94 -39.53 18.59
CA ASP A 727 -11.82 -38.64 19.33
C ASP A 727 -12.91 -38.07 18.40
N LYS A 728 -14.14 -37.93 18.91
CA LYS A 728 -15.27 -37.43 18.14
C LYS A 728 -15.10 -35.97 17.64
N ILE A 729 -14.37 -35.16 18.40
CA ILE A 729 -14.16 -33.73 18.06
C ILE A 729 -12.94 -33.59 17.15
N LEU A 730 -11.84 -34.25 17.52
CA LEU A 730 -10.55 -34.08 16.82
C LEU A 730 -10.41 -35.04 15.61
N GLY A 731 -11.20 -36.10 15.55
CA GLY A 731 -11.08 -37.12 14.51
C GLY A 731 -9.94 -38.10 14.76
N PRO A 732 -9.58 -38.92 13.77
CA PRO A 732 -8.65 -40.06 13.96
C PRO A 732 -7.17 -39.66 13.91
N THR A 733 -6.81 -38.44 13.48
CA THR A 733 -5.40 -38.06 13.35
C THR A 733 -4.93 -37.19 14.52
N GLY A 734 -3.62 -37.20 14.78
CA GLY A 734 -2.97 -36.28 15.71
C GLY A 734 -2.41 -35.02 15.05
N ALA A 735 -2.85 -34.67 13.85
CA ALA A 735 -2.32 -33.53 13.07
C ALA A 735 -2.90 -32.17 13.47
N VAL A 736 -3.74 -32.11 14.48
CA VAL A 736 -4.29 -30.86 15.00
C VAL A 736 -3.16 -29.90 15.41
N ALA A 737 -3.25 -28.64 15.00
CA ALA A 737 -2.25 -27.58 15.24
C ALA A 737 -0.89 -27.79 14.55
N ILE A 738 -0.74 -28.78 13.69
CA ILE A 738 0.47 -28.94 12.88
C ILE A 738 0.29 -28.10 11.62
N PRO A 739 1.18 -27.14 11.33
CA PRO A 739 1.09 -26.34 10.10
C PRO A 739 0.97 -27.23 8.87
N GLU A 740 0.29 -26.77 7.84
CA GLU A 740 0.03 -27.44 6.57
C GLU A 740 -1.04 -28.57 6.64
N PHE A 741 -1.21 -29.23 7.78
CA PHE A 741 -2.06 -30.42 7.93
C PHE A 741 -3.17 -30.27 8.97
N ASN A 742 -3.40 -29.06 9.48
CA ASN A 742 -4.29 -28.82 10.63
C ASN A 742 -5.76 -28.58 10.27
N THR A 743 -6.08 -28.30 9.02
CA THR A 743 -7.47 -28.07 8.58
C THR A 743 -8.24 -29.36 8.45
N LYS A 744 -9.58 -29.31 8.53
CA LYS A 744 -10.43 -30.49 8.32
C LYS A 744 -10.21 -31.10 6.93
N PHE A 745 -10.03 -30.26 5.92
CA PHE A 745 -9.75 -30.66 4.55
C PHE A 745 -8.44 -31.47 4.46
N THR A 746 -7.36 -30.95 5.01
CA THR A 746 -6.03 -31.61 4.97
C THR A 746 -6.00 -32.87 5.85
N ARG A 747 -6.66 -32.83 7.01
CA ARG A 747 -6.80 -34.04 7.84
C ARG A 747 -7.58 -35.16 7.12
N GLY A 748 -8.59 -34.80 6.34
CA GLY A 748 -9.32 -35.71 5.48
C GLY A 748 -8.41 -36.36 4.42
N MET A 749 -7.53 -35.56 3.80
CA MET A 749 -6.52 -36.06 2.86
C MET A 749 -5.56 -37.05 3.52
N LEU A 750 -5.14 -36.77 4.75
CA LEU A 750 -4.29 -37.68 5.52
C LEU A 750 -4.95 -39.07 5.70
N MET A 751 -6.24 -39.08 5.97
CA MET A 751 -7.00 -40.34 6.13
C MET A 751 -7.22 -41.05 4.81
N ASP A 752 -7.45 -40.31 3.71
CA ASP A 752 -7.65 -40.89 2.39
C ASP A 752 -6.36 -41.54 1.84
N THR A 753 -5.20 -41.01 2.21
CA THR A 753 -3.90 -41.41 1.66
C THR A 753 -3.04 -42.23 2.61
N MET A 754 -3.27 -42.18 3.92
CA MET A 754 -2.51 -42.86 4.96
C MET A 754 -0.99 -42.77 4.75
N PRO A 755 -0.39 -41.54 4.85
CA PRO A 755 1.03 -41.38 4.57
C PRO A 755 1.92 -42.09 5.59
N GLU A 756 2.96 -42.77 5.08
CA GLU A 756 3.99 -43.42 5.89
C GLU A 756 5.40 -42.89 5.61
N ARG A 757 5.51 -42.02 4.60
CA ARG A 757 6.79 -41.45 4.15
C ARG A 757 6.72 -39.93 4.09
N PHE A 758 7.87 -39.31 4.27
CA PHE A 758 7.98 -37.85 4.14
C PHE A 758 7.60 -37.36 2.74
N ASP A 759 7.97 -38.08 1.69
CA ASP A 759 7.61 -37.77 0.31
C ASP A 759 6.10 -37.71 0.10
N THR A 760 5.35 -38.60 0.76
CA THR A 760 3.88 -38.61 0.69
C THR A 760 3.31 -37.30 1.29
N LEU A 761 3.88 -36.84 2.39
CA LEU A 761 3.48 -35.55 2.98
C LEU A 761 3.74 -34.38 2.02
N LEU A 762 4.83 -34.42 1.28
CA LEU A 762 5.13 -33.42 0.25
C LEU A 762 4.06 -33.39 -0.84
N ARG A 763 3.62 -34.55 -1.29
CA ARG A 763 2.55 -34.68 -2.29
C ARG A 763 1.22 -34.12 -1.76
N LEU A 764 0.90 -34.43 -0.50
CA LEU A 764 -0.31 -33.92 0.14
C LEU A 764 -0.30 -32.38 0.24
N SER A 765 0.84 -31.79 0.55
CA SER A 765 1.01 -30.33 0.51
C SER A 765 0.73 -29.78 -0.89
N GLY A 766 1.25 -30.44 -1.93
CA GLY A 766 0.96 -30.09 -3.32
C GLY A 766 -0.51 -30.18 -3.66
N PHE A 767 -1.19 -31.25 -3.23
CA PHE A 767 -2.63 -31.42 -3.46
C PHE A 767 -3.46 -30.31 -2.82
N SER A 768 -3.10 -29.90 -1.60
CA SER A 768 -3.86 -28.89 -0.85
C SER A 768 -3.67 -27.47 -1.37
N HIS A 769 -2.48 -27.13 -1.87
CA HIS A 769 -2.14 -25.80 -2.35
C HIS A 769 -2.42 -25.56 -3.83
N GLY A 770 -2.58 -26.63 -4.61
CA GLY A 770 -2.94 -26.55 -6.03
C GLY A 770 -4.43 -26.29 -6.24
N THR A 771 -4.79 -25.84 -7.44
CA THR A 771 -6.19 -25.64 -7.84
C THR A 771 -6.59 -26.75 -8.81
N ASP A 772 -7.69 -27.43 -8.53
CA ASP A 772 -8.20 -28.59 -9.30
C ASP A 772 -7.18 -29.74 -9.42
N VAL A 773 -6.39 -29.88 -8.38
CA VAL A 773 -5.38 -30.95 -8.26
C VAL A 773 -5.91 -32.11 -7.42
N TRP A 774 -6.61 -31.84 -6.32
CA TRP A 774 -7.14 -32.88 -5.41
C TRP A 774 -8.58 -33.25 -5.70
N LEU A 775 -9.51 -32.32 -5.47
CA LEU A 775 -10.95 -32.58 -5.71
C LEU A 775 -11.23 -32.75 -7.21
N GLY A 776 -11.94 -33.84 -7.55
CA GLY A 776 -12.28 -34.14 -8.93
C GLY A 776 -11.08 -34.59 -9.78
N ASN A 777 -9.91 -34.78 -9.18
CA ASN A 777 -8.69 -35.21 -9.86
C ASN A 777 -7.96 -36.30 -9.07
N ALA A 778 -6.91 -35.95 -8.33
CA ALA A 778 -6.11 -36.96 -7.60
C ALA A 778 -6.92 -37.79 -6.59
N LYS A 779 -7.86 -37.17 -5.88
CA LYS A 779 -8.73 -37.85 -4.95
C LYS A 779 -9.51 -38.98 -5.61
N ASP A 780 -10.11 -38.74 -6.76
CA ASP A 780 -10.89 -39.74 -7.51
C ASP A 780 -10.00 -40.86 -8.03
N LEU A 781 -8.80 -40.52 -8.51
CA LEU A 781 -7.83 -41.51 -9.00
C LEU A 781 -7.34 -42.44 -7.89
N ILE A 782 -7.08 -41.89 -6.71
CA ILE A 782 -6.61 -42.65 -5.55
C ILE A 782 -7.74 -43.51 -4.98
N THR A 783 -8.94 -42.95 -4.82
CA THR A 783 -10.10 -43.63 -4.27
C THR A 783 -10.57 -44.77 -5.17
N SER A 784 -10.55 -44.57 -6.49
CA SER A 784 -10.90 -45.64 -7.47
C SER A 784 -9.79 -46.65 -7.72
N LYS A 785 -8.63 -46.50 -7.07
CA LYS A 785 -7.43 -47.32 -7.25
C LYS A 785 -6.87 -47.31 -8.67
N THR A 786 -7.20 -46.28 -9.46
CA THR A 786 -6.63 -46.08 -10.79
C THR A 786 -5.15 -45.71 -10.67
N ALA A 787 -4.79 -44.92 -9.66
CA ALA A 787 -3.43 -44.54 -9.34
C ALA A 787 -3.18 -44.64 -7.84
N THR A 788 -1.93 -44.82 -7.45
CA THR A 788 -1.52 -44.66 -6.05
C THR A 788 -1.22 -43.18 -5.74
N VAL A 789 -1.12 -42.87 -4.46
CA VAL A 789 -0.77 -41.52 -4.03
C VAL A 789 0.58 -41.04 -4.62
N ASP A 790 1.53 -42.00 -4.76
CA ASP A 790 2.87 -41.72 -5.29
C ASP A 790 2.90 -41.54 -6.81
N GLN A 791 1.85 -41.95 -7.51
CA GLN A 791 1.70 -41.81 -8.97
C GLN A 791 0.91 -40.59 -9.36
N ALA A 792 0.04 -40.07 -8.50
CA ALA A 792 -0.79 -38.90 -8.76
C ALA A 792 0.03 -37.62 -8.82
N ILE A 793 -0.41 -36.64 -9.64
CA ILE A 793 0.26 -35.36 -9.80
C ILE A 793 0.01 -34.52 -8.55
N GLY A 794 1.04 -34.22 -7.78
CA GLY A 794 0.96 -33.37 -6.59
C GLY A 794 1.56 -32.00 -6.80
N CYS A 795 2.65 -31.92 -7.56
CA CYS A 795 3.34 -30.66 -7.83
C CYS A 795 3.86 -30.64 -9.26
N ARG A 796 4.29 -29.45 -9.72
CA ARG A 796 4.75 -29.26 -11.11
C ARG A 796 5.96 -30.14 -11.46
N ASP A 797 6.86 -30.32 -10.51
CA ASP A 797 8.08 -31.10 -10.70
C ASP A 797 7.78 -32.58 -11.02
N ASP A 798 6.68 -33.11 -10.49
CA ASP A 798 6.25 -34.48 -10.75
C ASP A 798 6.02 -34.70 -12.25
N ILE A 799 5.41 -33.75 -12.94
CA ILE A 799 5.13 -33.85 -14.37
C ILE A 799 6.45 -33.91 -15.16
N MET A 800 7.35 -32.98 -14.90
CA MET A 800 8.62 -32.91 -15.60
C MET A 800 9.44 -34.17 -15.43
N LEU A 801 9.61 -34.62 -14.19
CA LEU A 801 10.38 -35.85 -13.88
C LEU A 801 9.77 -37.09 -14.48
N TYR A 802 8.43 -37.22 -14.40
CA TYR A 802 7.73 -38.38 -14.96
C TYR A 802 7.87 -38.47 -16.48
N LEU A 803 7.66 -37.35 -17.18
CA LEU A 803 7.77 -37.30 -18.64
C LEU A 803 9.21 -37.59 -19.10
N ILE A 804 10.20 -37.07 -18.37
CA ILE A 804 11.61 -37.38 -18.64
C ILE A 804 11.86 -38.91 -18.46
N SER A 805 11.31 -39.52 -17.39
CA SER A 805 11.44 -40.98 -17.15
C SER A 805 10.77 -41.80 -18.23
N CYS A 806 9.77 -41.27 -18.92
CA CYS A 806 9.12 -41.91 -20.07
C CYS A 806 9.92 -41.77 -21.38
N GLY A 807 11.05 -41.05 -21.34
CA GLY A 807 11.90 -40.85 -22.52
C GLY A 807 11.62 -39.57 -23.31
N MET A 808 10.77 -38.67 -22.84
CA MET A 808 10.51 -37.41 -23.51
C MET A 808 11.69 -36.44 -23.32
N PRO A 809 11.95 -35.53 -24.29
CA PRO A 809 13.01 -34.52 -24.20
C PRO A 809 12.80 -33.59 -23.00
N GLU A 810 13.87 -33.21 -22.32
CA GLU A 810 13.83 -32.35 -21.13
C GLU A 810 13.15 -31.01 -21.37
N LYS A 811 13.48 -30.34 -22.46
CA LYS A 811 12.87 -29.03 -22.81
C LYS A 811 11.39 -29.13 -23.08
N ARG A 812 10.97 -30.20 -23.78
CA ARG A 812 9.55 -30.42 -24.08
C ARG A 812 8.78 -30.77 -22.81
N SER A 813 9.35 -31.60 -21.95
CA SER A 813 8.78 -31.94 -20.64
C SER A 813 8.61 -30.70 -19.78
N PHE A 814 9.57 -29.79 -19.78
CA PHE A 814 9.51 -28.51 -19.09
C PHE A 814 8.37 -27.62 -19.62
N LYS A 815 8.23 -27.51 -20.94
CA LYS A 815 7.16 -26.71 -21.55
C LYS A 815 5.78 -27.24 -21.23
N ILE A 816 5.61 -28.56 -21.24
CA ILE A 816 4.35 -29.20 -20.86
C ILE A 816 4.03 -28.90 -19.40
N MET A 817 5.01 -29.06 -18.53
CA MET A 817 4.87 -28.76 -17.11
C MET A 817 4.47 -27.30 -16.88
N GLU A 818 5.13 -26.36 -17.54
CA GLU A 818 4.83 -24.94 -17.40
C GLU A 818 3.40 -24.57 -17.87
N ALA A 819 2.96 -25.15 -18.97
CA ALA A 819 1.60 -24.94 -19.47
C ALA A 819 0.54 -25.51 -18.50
N VAL A 820 0.75 -26.70 -17.99
CA VAL A 820 -0.14 -27.34 -17.01
C VAL A 820 -0.18 -26.53 -15.70
N ARG A 821 0.99 -26.10 -15.22
CA ARG A 821 1.10 -25.32 -13.98
C ARG A 821 0.29 -24.02 -14.03
N LYS A 822 0.26 -23.38 -15.19
CA LYS A 822 -0.46 -22.10 -15.38
C LYS A 822 -1.94 -22.28 -15.73
N GLY A 823 -2.41 -23.52 -15.81
CA GLY A 823 -3.81 -23.82 -16.14
C GLY A 823 -4.14 -23.65 -17.62
N ARG A 824 -3.16 -23.65 -18.50
CA ARG A 824 -3.34 -23.49 -19.95
C ARG A 824 -3.64 -24.81 -20.68
N GLY A 825 -3.72 -25.93 -19.95
CA GLY A 825 -3.87 -27.25 -20.51
C GLY A 825 -2.59 -27.76 -21.16
N LEU A 826 -2.74 -28.70 -22.09
CA LEU A 826 -1.59 -29.26 -22.79
C LEU A 826 -1.26 -28.40 -24.04
N PRO A 827 0.04 -28.12 -24.30
CA PRO A 827 0.45 -27.47 -25.54
C PRO A 827 0.07 -28.28 -26.79
N ASP A 828 0.02 -27.62 -27.95
CA ASP A 828 -0.28 -28.28 -29.22
C ASP A 828 0.68 -29.44 -29.49
N GLY A 829 0.13 -30.58 -29.82
CA GLY A 829 0.88 -31.79 -30.13
C GLY A 829 1.41 -32.56 -28.90
N ALA A 830 1.25 -32.00 -27.68
CA ALA A 830 1.76 -32.61 -26.45
C ALA A 830 1.07 -33.93 -26.12
N GLU A 831 -0.27 -34.01 -26.31
CA GLU A 831 -1.03 -35.19 -26.01
C GLU A 831 -0.57 -36.39 -26.85
N GLU A 832 -0.36 -36.19 -28.13
CA GLU A 832 0.14 -37.22 -29.05
C GLU A 832 1.56 -37.66 -28.69
N GLU A 833 2.42 -36.73 -28.34
CA GLU A 833 3.80 -37.00 -27.91
C GLU A 833 3.82 -37.78 -26.60
N MET A 834 2.96 -37.48 -25.66
CA MET A 834 2.82 -38.15 -24.39
C MET A 834 2.30 -39.61 -24.62
N LYS A 835 1.30 -39.78 -25.47
CA LYS A 835 0.78 -41.12 -25.82
C LYS A 835 1.85 -42.00 -26.49
N ALA A 836 2.65 -41.41 -27.39
CA ALA A 836 3.76 -42.10 -28.04
C ALA A 836 4.85 -42.51 -27.06
N ALA A 837 5.05 -41.77 -25.98
CA ALA A 837 6.01 -42.07 -24.93
C ALA A 837 5.51 -43.09 -23.90
N GLY A 838 4.25 -43.54 -24.02
CA GLY A 838 3.67 -44.52 -23.12
C GLY A 838 2.96 -43.92 -21.90
N VAL A 839 2.67 -42.61 -21.89
CA VAL A 839 1.93 -41.95 -20.83
C VAL A 839 0.48 -42.42 -20.84
N GLN A 840 -0.02 -42.84 -19.68
CA GLN A 840 -1.37 -43.39 -19.56
C GLN A 840 -2.46 -42.32 -19.71
N GLU A 841 -3.62 -42.69 -20.19
CA GLU A 841 -4.76 -41.80 -20.45
C GLU A 841 -5.20 -41.04 -19.20
N TRP A 842 -5.25 -41.69 -18.02
CA TRP A 842 -5.63 -41.03 -16.77
C TRP A 842 -4.66 -39.88 -16.40
N TYR A 843 -3.37 -40.06 -16.70
CA TYR A 843 -2.35 -39.05 -16.42
C TYR A 843 -2.56 -37.81 -17.29
N ILE A 844 -2.81 -38.05 -18.59
CA ILE A 844 -3.13 -36.99 -19.55
C ILE A 844 -4.40 -36.25 -19.13
N GLY A 845 -5.43 -37.01 -18.74
CA GLY A 845 -6.69 -36.42 -18.24
C GLY A 845 -6.51 -35.61 -16.98
N SER A 846 -5.66 -36.06 -16.06
CA SER A 846 -5.29 -35.31 -14.86
C SER A 846 -4.62 -33.98 -15.20
N CYS A 847 -3.65 -33.98 -16.12
CA CYS A 847 -3.00 -32.75 -16.59
C CYS A 847 -3.98 -31.73 -17.14
N LYS A 848 -5.00 -32.17 -17.87
CA LYS A 848 -6.02 -31.27 -18.46
C LYS A 848 -6.92 -30.59 -17.43
N LYS A 849 -7.12 -31.20 -16.27
CA LYS A 849 -7.99 -30.68 -15.21
C LYS A 849 -7.33 -29.61 -14.35
N ILE A 850 -6.01 -29.58 -14.28
CA ILE A 850 -5.23 -28.75 -13.37
C ILE A 850 -5.29 -27.28 -13.80
N LYS A 851 -5.56 -26.39 -12.84
CA LYS A 851 -5.56 -24.94 -13.02
C LYS A 851 -4.32 -24.27 -12.45
N TYR A 852 -3.78 -24.81 -11.36
CA TYR A 852 -2.56 -24.34 -10.74
C TYR A 852 -1.84 -25.50 -10.03
N LEU A 853 -0.53 -25.59 -10.22
CA LEU A 853 0.33 -26.57 -9.54
C LEU A 853 1.33 -25.88 -8.63
N PHE A 854 1.50 -26.45 -7.45
CA PHE A 854 2.42 -25.99 -6.43
C PHE A 854 3.84 -26.51 -6.73
N PRO A 855 4.91 -25.71 -6.45
CA PRO A 855 6.29 -26.19 -6.64
C PRO A 855 6.71 -27.18 -5.56
N LYS A 856 7.43 -28.23 -5.92
CA LYS A 856 7.95 -29.22 -4.95
C LYS A 856 8.89 -28.57 -3.93
N ALA A 857 9.76 -27.66 -4.38
CA ALA A 857 10.68 -26.94 -3.49
C ALA A 857 9.95 -26.18 -2.38
N HIS A 858 8.84 -25.55 -2.73
CA HIS A 858 7.94 -24.89 -1.81
C HIS A 858 7.37 -25.85 -0.75
N ALA A 859 6.85 -26.99 -1.24
CA ALA A 859 6.29 -28.03 -0.38
C ALA A 859 7.35 -28.56 0.60
N VAL A 860 8.56 -28.84 0.12
CA VAL A 860 9.65 -29.34 0.97
C VAL A 860 9.95 -28.37 2.12
N ALA A 861 10.07 -27.07 1.84
CA ALA A 861 10.39 -26.06 2.86
C ALA A 861 9.33 -26.00 3.95
N TYR A 862 8.06 -25.97 3.57
CA TYR A 862 6.96 -25.92 4.54
C TYR A 862 6.78 -27.24 5.31
N VAL A 863 6.88 -28.37 4.64
CA VAL A 863 6.68 -29.67 5.29
C VAL A 863 7.84 -30.02 6.23
N MET A 864 9.07 -29.59 5.92
CA MET A 864 10.19 -29.75 6.86
C MET A 864 9.91 -29.04 8.19
N MET A 865 9.46 -27.80 8.14
CA MET A 865 9.09 -27.06 9.35
C MET A 865 7.91 -27.70 10.09
N ALA A 866 6.88 -28.09 9.35
CA ALA A 866 5.72 -28.77 9.92
C ALA A 866 6.09 -30.06 10.62
N PHE A 867 6.97 -30.86 10.01
CA PHE A 867 7.43 -32.12 10.59
C PHE A 867 8.27 -31.88 11.86
N ARG A 868 9.12 -30.87 11.89
CA ARG A 868 9.89 -30.48 13.09
C ARG A 868 8.95 -30.07 14.23
N ILE A 869 7.93 -29.29 13.92
CA ILE A 869 6.91 -28.88 14.91
C ILE A 869 6.16 -30.12 15.42
N ALA A 870 5.78 -31.02 14.53
CA ALA A 870 5.14 -32.29 14.90
C ALA A 870 6.02 -33.15 15.81
N TRP A 871 7.33 -33.16 15.58
CA TRP A 871 8.28 -33.87 16.45
C TRP A 871 8.26 -33.30 17.87
N PHE A 872 8.23 -31.99 18.05
CA PHE A 872 8.06 -31.34 19.35
C PHE A 872 6.71 -31.69 19.99
N LYS A 873 5.66 -31.75 19.21
CA LYS A 873 4.34 -32.17 19.72
C LYS A 873 4.36 -33.55 20.33
N VAL A 874 5.12 -34.49 19.75
CA VAL A 874 5.29 -35.85 20.23
C VAL A 874 6.23 -35.93 21.44
N TYR A 875 7.42 -35.34 21.34
CA TYR A 875 8.49 -35.53 22.33
C TYR A 875 8.53 -34.46 23.44
N TYR A 876 8.05 -33.22 23.16
CA TYR A 876 8.05 -32.11 24.09
C TYR A 876 6.70 -31.36 24.03
N PRO A 877 5.60 -32.04 24.43
CA PRO A 877 4.25 -31.51 24.23
C PRO A 877 4.00 -30.17 24.95
N LEU A 878 4.50 -29.99 26.17
CA LEU A 878 4.29 -28.72 26.89
C LEU A 878 4.95 -27.55 26.19
N ALA A 879 6.16 -27.74 25.66
CA ALA A 879 6.82 -26.69 24.85
C ALA A 879 6.03 -26.40 23.57
N PHE A 880 5.53 -27.42 22.90
CA PHE A 880 4.71 -27.30 21.71
C PHE A 880 3.43 -26.48 21.97
N TYR A 881 2.65 -26.86 22.98
CA TYR A 881 1.40 -26.16 23.29
C TYR A 881 1.66 -24.74 23.80
N ALA A 882 2.68 -24.51 24.60
CA ALA A 882 3.04 -23.17 25.06
C ALA A 882 3.39 -22.24 23.89
N ALA A 883 4.16 -22.71 22.92
CA ALA A 883 4.51 -21.95 21.72
C ALA A 883 3.29 -21.71 20.83
N TYR A 884 2.44 -22.70 20.64
CA TYR A 884 1.22 -22.56 19.83
C TYR A 884 0.25 -21.53 20.45
N PHE A 885 -0.02 -21.64 21.73
CA PHE A 885 -0.92 -20.72 22.45
C PHE A 885 -0.37 -19.29 22.46
N TYR A 886 0.94 -19.12 22.58
CA TYR A 886 1.58 -17.83 22.47
C TYR A 886 1.29 -17.16 21.11
N ARG A 887 1.47 -17.91 20.04
CA ARG A 887 1.21 -17.39 18.69
C ARG A 887 -0.25 -17.01 18.49
N ARG A 888 -1.16 -17.82 18.99
CA ARG A 888 -2.59 -17.55 18.93
C ARG A 888 -2.99 -16.35 19.79
N SER A 889 -2.42 -16.20 20.95
CA SER A 889 -2.73 -15.08 21.87
C SER A 889 -2.32 -13.73 21.32
N GLN A 890 -1.26 -13.66 20.54
CA GLN A 890 -0.81 -12.42 19.90
C GLN A 890 -1.81 -11.86 18.90
N LYS A 891 -2.63 -12.73 18.32
CA LYS A 891 -3.69 -12.36 17.37
C LYS A 891 -5.07 -12.27 18.02
N GLY A 892 -5.12 -12.31 19.36
CA GLY A 892 -6.39 -12.31 20.11
C GLY A 892 -7.13 -13.65 20.04
N GLY A 893 -6.46 -14.73 19.62
CA GLY A 893 -7.05 -16.05 19.46
C GLY A 893 -7.05 -16.94 20.68
N PHE A 894 -6.61 -16.46 21.84
CA PHE A 894 -6.63 -17.21 23.10
C PHE A 894 -7.30 -16.36 24.20
N ASP A 895 -8.29 -16.93 24.86
CA ASP A 895 -9.03 -16.28 25.96
C ASP A 895 -8.97 -17.21 27.19
N ALA A 896 -8.30 -16.76 28.25
CA ALA A 896 -8.11 -17.54 29.46
C ALA A 896 -9.43 -17.94 30.14
N VAL A 897 -10.43 -17.07 30.13
CA VAL A 897 -11.72 -17.36 30.75
C VAL A 897 -12.44 -18.51 30.04
N LEU A 898 -12.38 -18.53 28.71
CA LEU A 898 -13.03 -19.56 27.91
C LEU A 898 -12.24 -20.89 27.86
N MET A 899 -10.93 -20.84 28.05
CA MET A 899 -10.04 -21.95 27.71
C MET A 899 -9.39 -22.65 28.91
N THR A 900 -9.28 -22.01 30.06
CA THR A 900 -8.56 -22.57 31.22
C THR A 900 -9.45 -23.28 32.25
N GLY A 901 -10.73 -23.38 32.02
CA GLY A 901 -11.72 -23.95 32.96
C GLY A 901 -11.85 -25.48 32.98
N GLY A 902 -11.00 -26.20 32.23
CA GLY A 902 -11.04 -27.67 32.14
C GLY A 902 -11.72 -28.20 30.89
N LYS A 903 -11.65 -29.52 30.72
CA LYS A 903 -12.14 -30.22 29.51
C LYS A 903 -13.63 -29.99 29.27
N GLU A 904 -14.47 -30.13 30.29
CA GLU A 904 -15.92 -29.98 30.16
C GLU A 904 -16.33 -28.53 29.85
N SER A 905 -15.65 -27.58 30.47
CA SER A 905 -15.87 -26.14 30.19
C SER A 905 -15.55 -25.78 28.74
N ILE A 906 -14.42 -26.28 28.22
CA ILE A 906 -14.03 -26.01 26.84
C ILE A 906 -14.98 -26.65 25.83
N MET A 907 -15.48 -27.84 26.10
CA MET A 907 -16.48 -28.51 25.26
C MET A 907 -17.77 -27.69 25.18
N ALA A 908 -18.26 -27.21 26.32
CA ALA A 908 -19.46 -26.38 26.38
C ALA A 908 -19.28 -25.05 25.62
N ASN A 909 -18.12 -24.41 25.75
CA ASN A 909 -17.80 -23.15 25.06
C ASN A 909 -17.66 -23.36 23.54
N MET A 910 -17.13 -24.50 23.10
CA MET A 910 -17.06 -24.85 21.67
C MET A 910 -18.45 -25.05 21.08
N ASP A 911 -19.33 -25.79 21.78
CA ASP A 911 -20.72 -26.00 21.35
C ASP A 911 -21.50 -24.69 21.26
N ALA A 912 -21.28 -23.78 22.20
CA ALA A 912 -21.91 -22.45 22.19
C ALA A 912 -21.56 -21.64 20.95
N ILE A 913 -20.30 -21.70 20.48
CA ILE A 913 -19.87 -20.99 19.29
C ILE A 913 -20.39 -21.68 18.02
N GLU A 914 -20.33 -23.02 17.94
CA GLU A 914 -20.80 -23.78 16.79
C GLU A 914 -22.31 -23.58 16.54
N ASN A 915 -23.10 -23.45 17.59
CA ASN A 915 -24.54 -23.26 17.52
C ASN A 915 -24.98 -21.80 17.39
N ASN A 916 -24.04 -20.86 17.37
CA ASN A 916 -24.31 -19.44 17.23
C ASN A 916 -24.33 -19.02 15.75
N GLU A 917 -25.50 -18.73 15.19
CA GLU A 917 -25.67 -18.28 13.82
C GLU A 917 -25.03 -16.91 13.53
N ASN A 918 -24.77 -16.12 14.56
CA ASN A 918 -24.17 -14.80 14.47
C ASN A 918 -22.69 -14.78 14.88
N ALA A 919 -22.03 -15.95 14.85
CA ALA A 919 -20.62 -16.06 15.18
C ALA A 919 -19.77 -15.14 14.27
N THR A 920 -18.87 -14.37 14.89
CA THR A 920 -17.94 -13.48 14.19
C THR A 920 -16.69 -14.26 13.76
N ASP A 921 -15.87 -13.65 12.90
CA ASP A 921 -14.56 -14.21 12.52
C ASP A 921 -13.68 -14.42 13.74
N LYS A 922 -13.76 -13.54 14.73
CA LYS A 922 -13.04 -13.69 16.01
C LYS A 922 -13.50 -14.93 16.79
N ASP A 923 -14.81 -15.22 16.80
CA ASP A 923 -15.36 -16.41 17.44
C ASP A 923 -14.86 -17.70 16.75
N GLU A 924 -14.73 -17.68 15.42
CA GLU A 924 -14.17 -18.82 14.67
C GLU A 924 -12.69 -19.02 14.96
N ASP A 925 -11.93 -17.94 15.12
CA ASP A 925 -10.52 -18.00 15.53
C ASP A 925 -10.37 -18.59 16.93
N LEU A 926 -11.23 -18.18 17.87
CA LEU A 926 -11.27 -18.75 19.20
C LEU A 926 -11.61 -20.25 19.17
N LEU A 927 -12.56 -20.63 18.32
CA LEU A 927 -12.95 -22.03 18.15
C LEU A 927 -11.77 -22.89 17.67
N THR A 928 -10.97 -22.38 16.74
CA THR A 928 -9.76 -23.05 16.25
C THR A 928 -8.78 -23.32 17.40
N THR A 929 -8.55 -22.33 18.25
CA THR A 929 -7.67 -22.48 19.42
C THR A 929 -8.28 -23.41 20.47
N MET A 930 -9.59 -23.35 20.67
CA MET A 930 -10.32 -24.21 21.61
C MET A 930 -10.18 -25.69 21.26
N GLU A 931 -10.16 -26.03 19.96
CA GLU A 931 -9.95 -27.40 19.49
C GLU A 931 -8.57 -27.92 19.97
N VAL A 932 -7.55 -27.08 19.92
CA VAL A 932 -6.21 -27.44 20.39
C VAL A 932 -6.13 -27.50 21.91
N VAL A 933 -6.82 -26.60 22.61
CA VAL A 933 -6.92 -26.66 24.09
C VAL A 933 -7.64 -27.94 24.52
N TYR A 934 -8.67 -28.33 23.80
CA TYR A 934 -9.36 -29.61 24.03
C TYR A 934 -8.41 -30.80 23.91
N GLU A 935 -7.57 -30.83 22.87
CA GLU A 935 -6.52 -31.87 22.70
C GLU A 935 -5.54 -31.83 23.89
N TYR A 936 -5.13 -30.63 24.31
CA TYR A 936 -4.24 -30.44 25.45
C TYR A 936 -4.79 -31.11 26.72
N TYR A 937 -6.10 -30.88 27.01
CA TYR A 937 -6.76 -31.52 28.13
C TYR A 937 -6.91 -33.03 27.94
N LEU A 938 -7.22 -33.45 26.73
CA LEU A 938 -7.41 -34.87 26.39
C LEU A 938 -6.12 -35.68 26.60
N ARG A 939 -4.95 -35.03 26.41
CA ARG A 939 -3.65 -35.64 26.68
C ARG A 939 -3.28 -35.64 28.17
N GLY A 940 -4.14 -35.15 29.05
CA GLY A 940 -3.94 -35.13 30.49
C GLY A 940 -3.20 -33.91 31.03
N PHE A 941 -3.02 -32.86 30.24
CA PHE A 941 -2.38 -31.63 30.67
C PHE A 941 -3.40 -30.62 31.24
N GLU A 942 -2.93 -29.74 32.11
CA GLU A 942 -3.73 -28.71 32.77
C GLU A 942 -3.07 -27.34 32.72
N PHE A 943 -3.87 -26.28 32.94
CA PHE A 943 -3.35 -24.93 33.09
C PHE A 943 -3.22 -24.54 34.56
N LEU A 944 -2.20 -23.74 34.87
CA LEU A 944 -2.12 -23.04 36.14
C LEU A 944 -2.96 -21.75 36.08
N PRO A 945 -3.51 -21.29 37.20
CA PRO A 945 -4.16 -19.98 37.23
C PRO A 945 -3.16 -18.85 37.01
N ILE A 946 -3.59 -17.78 36.37
CA ILE A 946 -2.74 -16.60 36.14
C ILE A 946 -2.30 -16.03 37.49
N ASP A 947 -0.99 -15.83 37.66
CA ASP A 947 -0.36 -15.40 38.91
C ASP A 947 0.31 -14.03 38.70
N ILE A 948 -0.03 -13.07 39.55
CA ILE A 948 0.52 -11.70 39.48
C ILE A 948 2.06 -11.68 39.53
N TYR A 949 2.65 -12.60 40.27
CA TYR A 949 4.10 -12.65 40.51
C TYR A 949 4.87 -13.54 39.51
N LYS A 950 4.21 -14.54 38.93
CA LYS A 950 4.87 -15.57 38.13
C LYS A 950 4.53 -15.46 36.63
N SER A 951 3.33 -15.01 36.30
CA SER A 951 2.90 -14.92 34.89
C SER A 951 3.68 -13.87 34.10
N HIS A 952 4.07 -14.23 32.90
CA HIS A 952 4.69 -13.32 31.96
C HIS A 952 3.64 -12.41 31.32
N ALA A 953 4.08 -11.26 30.79
CA ALA A 953 3.16 -10.35 30.10
C ALA A 953 2.52 -10.99 28.86
N THR A 954 3.29 -11.73 28.07
CA THR A 954 2.88 -12.28 26.77
C THR A 954 3.16 -13.77 26.57
N LYS A 955 4.17 -14.34 27.24
CA LYS A 955 4.61 -15.72 27.02
C LYS A 955 3.91 -16.72 27.92
N PHE A 956 3.56 -17.89 27.37
CA PHE A 956 3.08 -19.04 28.11
C PHE A 956 4.29 -19.76 28.72
N LEU A 957 4.30 -19.90 30.03
CA LEU A 957 5.38 -20.52 30.77
C LEU A 957 5.02 -21.96 31.15
N VAL A 958 6.01 -22.82 31.30
CA VAL A 958 5.84 -24.18 31.78
C VAL A 958 6.37 -24.29 33.20
N GLU A 959 5.51 -24.66 34.15
CA GLU A 959 5.82 -24.84 35.56
C GLU A 959 5.13 -26.08 36.12
N ASP A 960 5.87 -26.94 36.80
CA ASP A 960 5.33 -28.15 37.44
C ASP A 960 4.52 -29.05 36.51
N GLY A 961 4.94 -29.17 35.26
CA GLY A 961 4.23 -29.98 34.26
C GLY A 961 2.93 -29.37 33.75
N LYS A 962 2.70 -28.07 33.98
CA LYS A 962 1.51 -27.35 33.59
C LYS A 962 1.89 -26.05 32.88
N ILE A 963 1.00 -25.53 32.02
CA ILE A 963 1.17 -24.25 31.35
C ILE A 963 0.58 -23.11 32.19
N LEU A 964 1.37 -22.06 32.42
CA LEU A 964 0.96 -20.84 33.11
C LEU A 964 0.65 -19.78 32.04
N PRO A 965 -0.64 -19.38 31.86
CA PRO A 965 -1.03 -18.39 30.88
C PRO A 965 -0.48 -16.99 31.23
N PRO A 966 -0.24 -16.13 30.21
CA PRO A 966 0.22 -14.77 30.40
C PRO A 966 -0.92 -13.80 30.69
N PHE A 967 -0.58 -12.56 31.10
CA PHE A 967 -1.57 -11.49 31.34
C PHE A 967 -2.33 -11.11 30.06
N VAL A 968 -1.71 -11.18 28.89
CA VAL A 968 -2.37 -10.85 27.60
C VAL A 968 -3.55 -11.78 27.30
N ALA A 969 -3.61 -12.94 27.92
CA ALA A 969 -4.68 -13.93 27.73
C ALA A 969 -5.99 -13.56 28.49
N ILE A 970 -5.98 -12.54 29.36
CA ILE A 970 -7.15 -12.01 30.02
C ILE A 970 -7.92 -11.11 29.03
#